data_a3a95348b910cfd4e8c1b77ab6e5104b
#
_entry.id   a3a95348b910cfd4e8c1b77ab6e5104b
#
_cell.length_a   1.000
_cell.length_b   1.000
_cell.length_c   1.000
_cell.angle_alpha   90.00
_cell.angle_beta   90.00
_cell.angle_gamma   90.00
#
_symmetry.space_group_name_H-M   'P 1'
#
loop_
_entity.id
_entity.type
_entity.pdbx_description
1 polymer ?
#
loop_
_entity_poly.entity_id
_entity_poly.type
_entity_poly.pdbx_seq_one_letter_code
_entity_poly.pdbx_strand_id
1 'polypeptide(L)'
;AGGANVTLGAGNLLVNRGRITAAGDLVASAASLNNYGTLGGGGNLRLNAPALLNERGLLFSGADMTLRAGDITNLYGDVYSLGRLDIARDDAGNRAASLRNLSGVIESGKDFSLRASLIENRRAVLESKSGLYTAKMEQTACIEGVNAGDCSGKRNAIWTITQRDKTEVTASSAMGQLLAGGDFAIDGGTLNNLSSLIGSGGNLTANLEVLDNQGLETGELETIRVLRTARGGDIGGIDQKSRNFTNLYWYQSANFDPARAGEIPAALNAILSDWSFEYEFPSKGPTPISSGDQSYAAVIQAAGDVTVNASTRIDNGVTRPGYTFVGSGRQVGDSAVGGSGVSVVVPLTSQLPPDLARRQVNPVTLPGFSLPQGDNGLFRLSSRFAEDGNGSAALGAGADRTQGGSGVSVGQQGAGNVAGTWQGQGVRVDGLAGAANVQGQGGSTLGGSLPGVARVQGVPGNATPSASHKYLIETNPALTELKQFLNSDYLLSGLGMNPDDSKKRLGDGLYEQRLIRDAVVARTGQRYIDGLSSDEALFRYLMDNAIAYKDKLQLQLGVGLSAEQMAALTHDIVWLEEVEVNGEKVLAPVVYLAQAEGRLAPNGALIQGRDVKLVSGGDLHNVGTLRARNDLSATADNLDNSGLIEAGKRLDLLAGDSIRNRQGGVIAGRDVSLTALTGDVINERSVTRYDSALDGRTWERSFADSAARVEAANSLNVQAGRDIANLGGVLQSRGDLSLDAGRDVTVAAVEDRQGQTRWNTSRLQSVTQLGAEVSAGRDLNVSAGRDLSAVASALEARRDIALSAGRDVTLAAAANEEHAYSKTRKVTYQEDKVAQQGTRVDAGGDLAINAGQDLRLIASQASAGDEAYLVAGDKLELLAANDSNYYLYDKKKKGDFGRKETRRDEVTDVKAVGSQISSGGDLTLLSGGDQTYQGAKLE
;
A
#
# COMPACT_ATOMS: atom_id res chain seq x y z
N ALA A 1 -4.82 -8.30 48.39
CA ALA A 1 -3.57 -7.55 48.47
C ALA A 1 -2.54 -8.44 49.15
N GLY A 2 -1.49 -8.75 48.43
CA GLY A 2 -0.37 -9.49 48.98
C GLY A 2 0.47 -8.62 49.91
N GLY A 3 1.38 -9.21 50.64
CA GLY A 3 2.42 -8.53 51.37
C GLY A 3 3.37 -7.80 50.42
N ALA A 4 4.53 -7.32 50.97
CA ALA A 4 5.52 -6.63 50.15
C ALA A 4 5.91 -7.47 48.92
N ASN A 5 6.20 -8.76 49.10
CA ASN A 5 6.48 -9.69 48.01
C ASN A 5 5.54 -10.89 48.06
N VAL A 6 5.20 -11.46 46.90
CA VAL A 6 4.34 -12.64 46.77
C VAL A 6 5.03 -13.69 45.91
N THR A 7 5.10 -14.93 46.42
CA THR A 7 5.59 -16.08 45.70
C THR A 7 4.49 -17.12 45.59
N LEU A 8 4.20 -17.56 44.36
CA LEU A 8 3.19 -18.58 44.07
C LEU A 8 3.85 -19.78 43.40
N GLY A 9 3.55 -20.99 43.86
CA GLY A 9 4.01 -22.23 43.28
C GLY A 9 2.84 -23.19 43.07
N ALA A 10 2.65 -23.65 41.82
CA ALA A 10 1.68 -24.69 41.52
C ALA A 10 2.38 -25.83 40.77
N GLY A 11 2.21 -27.06 41.22
CA GLY A 11 2.85 -28.22 40.56
C GLY A 11 2.32 -28.49 39.16
N ASN A 12 1.09 -28.05 38.84
CA ASN A 12 0.44 -28.30 37.57
C ASN A 12 -0.10 -26.99 36.97
N LEU A 13 -1.29 -26.57 37.26
CA LEU A 13 -1.98 -25.45 36.65
C LEU A 13 -2.23 -24.33 37.68
N LEU A 14 -1.84 -23.10 37.31
CA LEU A 14 -2.24 -21.88 37.98
C LEU A 14 -3.24 -21.13 37.11
N VAL A 15 -4.45 -20.92 37.63
CA VAL A 15 -5.51 -20.15 36.95
C VAL A 15 -5.80 -18.91 37.75
N ASN A 16 -5.65 -17.73 37.14
CA ASN A 16 -6.08 -16.47 37.74
C ASN A 16 -7.29 -15.92 37.00
N ARG A 17 -8.44 -15.84 37.64
CA ARG A 17 -9.67 -15.18 37.15
C ARG A 17 -10.00 -13.91 37.91
N GLY A 18 -9.15 -13.52 38.83
CA GLY A 18 -9.32 -12.40 39.72
C GLY A 18 -8.10 -11.49 39.69
N ARG A 19 -7.74 -11.01 40.86
CA ARG A 19 -6.62 -10.11 41.04
C ARG A 19 -5.62 -10.68 42.02
N ILE A 20 -4.40 -10.92 41.52
CA ILE A 20 -3.26 -11.32 42.35
C ILE A 20 -2.19 -10.22 42.17
N THR A 21 -1.93 -9.49 43.27
CA THR A 21 -0.96 -8.38 43.20
C THR A 21 -0.09 -8.37 44.46
N ALA A 22 1.19 -8.02 44.29
CA ALA A 22 2.13 -7.73 45.34
C ALA A 22 2.44 -6.22 45.38
N ALA A 23 2.70 -5.65 46.53
CA ALA A 23 3.20 -4.28 46.65
C ALA A 23 4.65 -4.16 46.17
N GLY A 24 5.46 -5.21 46.40
CA GLY A 24 6.81 -5.36 45.85
C GLY A 24 6.84 -6.36 44.69
N ASP A 25 7.71 -7.35 44.79
CA ASP A 25 7.92 -8.33 43.73
C ASP A 25 6.86 -9.44 43.74
N LEU A 26 6.47 -9.93 42.58
CA LEU A 26 5.65 -11.10 42.41
C LEU A 26 6.38 -12.15 41.59
N VAL A 27 6.50 -13.36 42.15
CA VAL A 27 7.07 -14.52 41.44
C VAL A 27 6.00 -15.61 41.39
N ALA A 28 5.72 -16.14 40.17
CA ALA A 28 4.82 -17.26 40.02
C ALA A 28 5.43 -18.35 39.14
N SER A 29 5.29 -19.60 39.56
CA SER A 29 5.77 -20.77 38.86
C SER A 29 4.69 -21.85 38.78
N ALA A 30 4.49 -22.43 37.57
CA ALA A 30 3.54 -23.52 37.35
C ALA A 30 3.97 -24.34 36.10
N ALA A 31 3.42 -25.54 35.91
CA ALA A 31 3.56 -26.25 34.64
C ALA A 31 2.74 -25.58 33.53
N SER A 32 1.61 -24.93 33.86
CA SER A 32 0.85 -24.07 32.96
C SER A 32 0.25 -22.90 33.76
N LEU A 33 0.25 -21.69 33.17
CA LEU A 33 -0.29 -20.50 33.79
C LEU A 33 -1.31 -19.86 32.85
N ASN A 34 -2.56 -19.77 33.31
CA ASN A 34 -3.65 -19.12 32.58
C ASN A 34 -4.12 -17.88 33.37
N ASN A 35 -3.91 -16.70 32.78
CA ASN A 35 -4.34 -15.44 33.35
C ASN A 35 -5.53 -14.86 32.59
N TYR A 36 -6.67 -14.76 33.27
CA TYR A 36 -7.90 -14.11 32.78
C TYR A 36 -8.25 -12.86 33.63
N GLY A 37 -7.39 -12.48 34.55
CA GLY A 37 -7.55 -11.37 35.47
C GLY A 37 -6.29 -10.51 35.51
N THR A 38 -6.03 -9.92 36.68
CA THR A 38 -4.80 -9.13 36.88
C THR A 38 -3.77 -9.94 37.65
N LEU A 39 -2.57 -10.04 37.12
CA LEU A 39 -1.43 -10.65 37.79
C LEU A 39 -0.27 -9.66 37.74
N GLY A 40 0.20 -9.13 38.88
CA GLY A 40 1.23 -8.13 38.84
C GLY A 40 1.88 -7.76 40.16
N GLY A 41 3.04 -7.11 40.06
CA GLY A 41 3.81 -6.55 41.17
C GLY A 41 4.04 -5.06 41.03
N GLY A 42 4.04 -4.32 42.12
CA GLY A 42 4.51 -2.94 42.18
C GLY A 42 6.02 -2.82 41.99
N GLY A 43 6.77 -3.90 42.27
CA GLY A 43 8.17 -4.11 41.88
C GLY A 43 8.28 -4.96 40.62
N ASN A 44 9.13 -5.99 40.67
CA ASN A 44 9.36 -6.90 39.54
C ASN A 44 8.23 -7.96 39.45
N LEU A 45 7.95 -8.38 38.23
CA LEU A 45 7.13 -9.56 37.94
C LEU A 45 7.98 -10.62 37.26
N ARG A 46 7.99 -11.83 37.86
CA ARG A 46 8.62 -13.00 37.26
C ARG A 46 7.63 -14.14 37.15
N LEU A 47 7.40 -14.60 35.93
CA LEU A 47 6.56 -15.77 35.62
C LEU A 47 7.41 -16.86 34.99
N ASN A 48 7.24 -18.08 35.51
CA ASN A 48 7.94 -19.26 34.99
C ASN A 48 6.91 -20.38 34.77
N ALA A 49 6.56 -20.63 33.51
CA ALA A 49 5.63 -21.68 33.14
C ALA A 49 5.87 -22.16 31.73
N PRO A 50 6.07 -23.47 31.46
CA PRO A 50 6.20 -23.99 30.08
C PRO A 50 5.11 -23.49 29.12
N ALA A 51 3.88 -23.32 29.59
CA ALA A 51 2.79 -22.72 28.81
C ALA A 51 2.20 -21.52 29.57
N LEU A 52 2.17 -20.36 28.94
CA LEU A 52 1.63 -19.11 29.48
C LEU A 52 0.52 -18.59 28.57
N LEU A 53 -0.70 -18.53 29.08
CA LEU A 53 -1.84 -17.89 28.43
C LEU A 53 -2.23 -16.63 29.20
N ASN A 54 -2.27 -15.49 28.51
CA ASN A 54 -2.88 -14.26 28.98
C ASN A 54 -4.06 -13.91 28.07
N GLU A 55 -5.26 -14.30 28.47
CA GLU A 55 -6.46 -14.05 27.67
C GLU A 55 -7.31 -12.99 28.34
N ARG A 56 -7.44 -11.83 27.68
CA ARG A 56 -8.14 -10.66 28.24
C ARG A 56 -7.67 -10.28 29.64
N GLY A 57 -6.47 -10.74 30.00
CA GLY A 57 -5.86 -10.51 31.30
C GLY A 57 -4.82 -9.39 31.21
N LEU A 58 -4.42 -8.93 32.41
CA LEU A 58 -3.32 -7.98 32.57
C LEU A 58 -2.16 -8.66 33.30
N LEU A 59 -0.99 -8.68 32.71
CA LEU A 59 0.28 -8.91 33.37
C LEU A 59 0.97 -7.55 33.53
N PHE A 60 1.30 -7.22 34.82
CA PHE A 60 1.81 -5.88 35.13
C PHE A 60 3.05 -5.94 36.02
N SER A 61 4.06 -5.11 35.74
CA SER A 61 5.16 -4.84 36.69
C SER A 61 5.45 -3.35 36.79
N GLY A 62 5.63 -2.87 38.00
CA GLY A 62 6.05 -1.51 38.29
C GLY A 62 7.55 -1.27 38.08
N ALA A 63 8.33 -2.34 37.94
CA ALA A 63 9.74 -2.36 37.60
C ALA A 63 9.96 -3.31 36.39
N ASP A 64 10.90 -4.22 36.46
CA ASP A 64 11.20 -5.14 35.36
C ASP A 64 10.24 -6.35 35.33
N MET A 65 10.00 -6.88 34.14
CA MET A 65 9.23 -8.10 33.92
C MET A 65 10.08 -9.17 33.26
N THR A 66 10.01 -10.38 33.80
CA THR A 66 10.67 -11.56 33.26
C THR A 66 9.68 -12.67 33.00
N LEU A 67 9.49 -13.05 31.75
CA LEU A 67 8.62 -14.16 31.34
C LEU A 67 9.48 -15.32 30.85
N ARG A 68 9.36 -16.48 31.51
CA ARG A 68 10.08 -17.72 31.15
C ARG A 68 9.07 -18.78 30.79
N ALA A 69 8.92 -19.01 29.47
CA ALA A 69 7.91 -19.96 28.97
C ALA A 69 8.33 -20.58 27.63
N GLY A 70 7.87 -21.81 27.38
CA GLY A 70 8.01 -22.49 26.09
C GLY A 70 7.05 -21.92 25.05
N ASP A 71 5.79 -21.80 25.42
CA ASP A 71 4.74 -21.22 24.56
C ASP A 71 4.03 -20.08 25.31
N ILE A 72 3.93 -18.94 24.65
CA ILE A 72 3.31 -17.73 25.16
C ILE A 72 2.20 -17.30 24.24
N THR A 73 0.99 -17.18 24.74
CA THR A 73 -0.15 -16.63 24.01
C THR A 73 -0.72 -15.44 24.77
N ASN A 74 -0.71 -14.27 24.15
CA ASN A 74 -1.39 -13.07 24.61
C ASN A 74 -2.58 -12.80 23.69
N LEU A 75 -3.76 -13.22 24.10
CA LEU A 75 -5.00 -13.10 23.33
C LEU A 75 -5.87 -12.00 23.92
N TYR A 76 -6.00 -10.88 23.22
CA TYR A 76 -6.70 -9.71 23.72
C TYR A 76 -6.24 -9.24 25.11
N GLY A 77 -5.05 -9.61 25.52
CA GLY A 77 -4.50 -9.30 26.82
C GLY A 77 -3.50 -8.15 26.77
N ASP A 78 -3.25 -7.57 27.92
CA ASP A 78 -2.22 -6.57 28.10
C ASP A 78 -1.05 -7.15 28.93
N VAL A 79 0.17 -6.96 28.45
CA VAL A 79 1.43 -7.22 29.17
C VAL A 79 2.15 -5.89 29.25
N TYR A 80 2.29 -5.33 30.44
CA TYR A 80 2.81 -3.99 30.63
C TYR A 80 3.88 -3.94 31.71
N SER A 81 5.11 -3.59 31.35
CA SER A 81 6.24 -3.39 32.26
C SER A 81 6.66 -1.93 32.24
N LEU A 82 6.74 -1.27 33.41
CA LEU A 82 7.31 0.08 33.49
C LEU A 82 8.84 0.10 33.32
N GLY A 83 9.50 -1.02 33.60
CA GLY A 83 10.92 -1.23 33.39
C GLY A 83 11.21 -1.98 32.10
N ARG A 84 12.20 -2.86 32.16
CA ARG A 84 12.58 -3.78 31.09
C ARG A 84 11.63 -4.95 31.01
N LEU A 85 11.46 -5.49 29.80
CA LEU A 85 10.76 -6.74 29.57
C LEU A 85 11.71 -7.76 28.92
N ASP A 86 11.84 -8.93 29.54
CA ASP A 86 12.66 -10.01 29.00
C ASP A 86 11.84 -11.29 28.86
N ILE A 87 11.69 -11.77 27.62
CA ILE A 87 10.92 -12.96 27.27
C ILE A 87 11.86 -13.99 26.65
N ALA A 88 11.95 -15.16 27.27
CA ALA A 88 12.71 -16.29 26.79
C ALA A 88 12.13 -17.61 27.33
N ARG A 89 12.60 -18.75 26.85
CA ARG A 89 12.20 -20.06 27.40
C ARG A 89 12.69 -20.28 28.83
N ASP A 90 13.90 -19.85 29.11
CA ASP A 90 14.60 -20.08 30.38
C ASP A 90 15.62 -18.99 30.70
N ASP A 91 16.29 -19.08 31.84
CA ASP A 91 17.30 -18.10 32.28
C ASP A 91 18.62 -18.18 31.51
N ALA A 92 18.87 -19.27 30.78
CA ALA A 92 19.98 -19.35 29.86
C ALA A 92 19.75 -18.52 28.57
N GLY A 93 18.54 -17.95 28.41
CA GLY A 93 18.17 -17.16 27.26
C GLY A 93 17.85 -17.96 26.00
N ASN A 94 17.50 -19.24 26.16
CA ASN A 94 17.06 -20.05 25.04
C ASN A 94 15.74 -19.52 24.46
N ARG A 95 15.55 -19.69 23.14
CA ARG A 95 14.30 -19.28 22.47
C ARG A 95 13.11 -20.08 22.97
N ALA A 96 12.01 -19.39 23.29
CA ALA A 96 10.69 -19.99 23.43
C ALA A 96 10.30 -20.70 22.11
N ALA A 97 9.42 -21.68 22.17
CA ALA A 97 8.92 -22.30 20.93
C ALA A 97 8.03 -21.30 20.17
N SER A 98 7.13 -20.61 20.89
CA SER A 98 6.27 -19.60 20.26
C SER A 98 5.95 -18.43 21.20
N LEU A 99 5.84 -17.22 20.59
CA LEU A 99 5.12 -16.07 21.12
C LEU A 99 4.02 -15.71 20.15
N ARG A 100 2.77 -15.74 20.58
CA ARG A 100 1.60 -15.31 19.80
C ARG A 100 0.93 -14.13 20.49
N ASN A 101 1.02 -12.96 19.87
CA ASN A 101 0.32 -11.75 20.30
C ASN A 101 -0.85 -11.47 19.37
N LEU A 102 -2.05 -11.85 19.80
CA LEU A 102 -3.26 -11.83 19.00
C LEU A 102 -4.20 -10.73 19.50
N SER A 103 -4.23 -9.60 18.81
CA SER A 103 -4.96 -8.39 19.25
C SER A 103 -4.65 -7.96 20.67
N GLY A 104 -3.48 -8.28 21.16
CA GLY A 104 -2.99 -7.93 22.48
C GLY A 104 -1.92 -6.86 22.41
N VAL A 105 -1.57 -6.29 23.55
CA VAL A 105 -0.48 -5.34 23.71
C VAL A 105 0.58 -5.95 24.62
N ILE A 106 1.83 -5.98 24.17
CA ILE A 106 3.01 -6.31 24.96
C ILE A 106 3.92 -5.09 24.91
N GLU A 107 4.08 -4.42 26.05
CA GLU A 107 4.76 -3.12 26.11
C GLU A 107 5.73 -3.04 27.30
N SER A 108 6.95 -2.53 27.05
CA SER A 108 7.91 -2.16 28.07
C SER A 108 8.15 -0.66 28.08
N GLY A 109 8.33 -0.07 29.26
CA GLY A 109 8.70 1.34 29.40
C GLY A 109 10.18 1.60 29.08
N LYS A 110 11.02 0.56 29.10
CA LYS A 110 12.44 0.59 28.76
C LYS A 110 12.75 -0.41 27.64
N ASP A 111 13.87 -1.12 27.77
CA ASP A 111 14.30 -2.08 26.76
C ASP A 111 13.40 -3.32 26.75
N PHE A 112 13.25 -3.92 25.58
CA PHE A 112 12.53 -5.16 25.37
C PHE A 112 13.47 -6.19 24.73
N SER A 113 13.60 -7.36 25.36
CA SER A 113 14.32 -8.51 24.79
C SER A 113 13.34 -9.65 24.56
N LEU A 114 13.25 -10.14 23.36
CA LEU A 114 12.34 -11.20 22.93
C LEU A 114 13.10 -12.31 22.22
N ARG A 115 13.03 -13.55 22.74
CA ARG A 115 13.65 -14.72 22.16
C ARG A 115 12.62 -15.83 21.96
N ALA A 116 12.19 -16.06 20.70
CA ALA A 116 11.24 -17.13 20.35
C ALA A 116 11.44 -17.63 18.93
N SER A 117 11.26 -18.93 18.69
CA SER A 117 11.42 -19.52 17.35
C SER A 117 10.32 -19.07 16.40
N LEU A 118 9.08 -18.96 16.88
CA LEU A 118 7.96 -18.38 16.15
C LEU A 118 7.43 -17.15 16.88
N ILE A 119 7.38 -16.02 16.23
CA ILE A 119 6.80 -14.79 16.74
C ILE A 119 5.66 -14.37 15.79
N GLU A 120 4.44 -14.41 16.31
CA GLU A 120 3.25 -13.95 15.60
C GLU A 120 2.70 -12.69 16.29
N ASN A 121 2.71 -11.57 15.59
CA ASN A 121 2.07 -10.34 16.02
C ASN A 121 0.99 -9.97 15.00
N ARG A 122 -0.27 -10.23 15.35
CA ARG A 122 -1.37 -10.07 14.40
C ARG A 122 -2.70 -9.74 15.05
N ARG A 123 -3.63 -9.32 14.23
CA ARG A 123 -5.04 -9.26 14.64
C ARG A 123 -5.57 -10.68 14.87
N ALA A 124 -6.37 -10.88 15.92
CA ALA A 124 -7.04 -12.16 16.16
C ALA A 124 -8.06 -12.45 15.06
N VAL A 125 -8.72 -11.39 14.57
CA VAL A 125 -9.64 -11.45 13.43
C VAL A 125 -9.25 -10.39 12.42
N LEU A 126 -9.10 -10.79 11.17
CA LEU A 126 -8.99 -9.92 10.01
C LEU A 126 -9.53 -10.66 8.80
N GLU A 127 -10.75 -10.34 8.42
CA GLU A 127 -11.42 -10.91 7.25
C GLU A 127 -11.57 -9.83 6.20
N SER A 128 -11.21 -10.13 4.97
CA SER A 128 -11.33 -9.19 3.86
C SER A 128 -11.98 -9.84 2.64
N LYS A 129 -12.63 -9.01 1.84
CA LYS A 129 -13.21 -9.39 0.56
C LYS A 129 -12.63 -8.48 -0.52
N SER A 130 -12.11 -9.09 -1.57
CA SER A 130 -11.57 -8.38 -2.74
C SER A 130 -12.31 -8.80 -4.01
N GLY A 131 -12.47 -7.87 -4.95
CA GLY A 131 -12.97 -8.12 -6.29
C GLY A 131 -14.03 -7.16 -6.74
N LEU A 132 -14.61 -7.48 -7.90
CA LEU A 132 -15.67 -6.71 -8.54
C LEU A 132 -16.94 -6.73 -7.67
N TYR A 133 -17.39 -5.55 -7.21
CA TYR A 133 -18.55 -5.43 -6.33
C TYR A 133 -19.75 -4.73 -6.98
N THR A 134 -19.51 -3.92 -8.03
CA THR A 134 -20.56 -3.22 -8.75
C THR A 134 -20.16 -2.96 -10.20
N ALA A 135 -21.13 -3.00 -11.09
CA ALA A 135 -20.93 -2.58 -12.47
C ALA A 135 -22.24 -2.04 -13.07
N LYS A 136 -22.12 -1.11 -14.02
CA LYS A 136 -23.20 -0.62 -14.85
C LYS A 136 -22.84 -0.67 -16.32
N MET A 137 -23.85 -0.77 -17.14
CA MET A 137 -23.74 -0.63 -18.58
C MET A 137 -24.83 0.29 -19.09
N GLU A 138 -24.45 1.30 -19.84
CA GLU A 138 -25.37 2.31 -20.35
C GLU A 138 -25.04 2.73 -21.77
N GLN A 139 -26.05 3.04 -22.57
CA GLN A 139 -25.87 3.65 -23.87
C GLN A 139 -25.52 5.13 -23.68
N THR A 140 -24.34 5.54 -24.15
CA THR A 140 -23.82 6.91 -23.93
C THR A 140 -23.93 7.82 -25.13
N ALA A 141 -23.84 7.27 -26.35
CA ALA A 141 -23.90 8.08 -27.56
C ALA A 141 -24.24 7.27 -28.81
N CYS A 142 -24.49 7.97 -29.89
CA CYS A 142 -24.48 7.52 -31.27
C CYS A 142 -23.21 8.01 -31.94
N ILE A 143 -22.53 7.19 -32.73
CA ILE A 143 -21.29 7.60 -33.37
C ILE A 143 -21.58 8.28 -34.71
N GLU A 144 -21.03 9.45 -34.89
CA GLU A 144 -20.61 9.97 -36.18
C GLU A 144 -19.27 9.30 -36.53
N GLY A 145 -19.23 8.43 -37.49
CA GLY A 145 -18.02 7.70 -37.81
C GLY A 145 -17.94 7.44 -39.31
N VAL A 146 -17.48 6.24 -39.66
CA VAL A 146 -17.37 5.78 -41.07
C VAL A 146 -18.67 5.95 -41.85
N ASN A 147 -19.78 6.13 -41.17
CA ASN A 147 -21.07 6.55 -41.71
C ASN A 147 -21.54 7.80 -40.95
N ALA A 148 -20.77 8.88 -41.03
CA ALA A 148 -21.06 10.14 -40.37
C ALA A 148 -22.54 10.55 -40.51
N GLY A 149 -23.20 10.94 -39.42
CA GLY A 149 -24.60 11.36 -39.44
C GLY A 149 -25.63 10.25 -39.43
N ASP A 150 -25.25 8.96 -39.39
CA ASP A 150 -26.17 7.83 -39.42
C ASP A 150 -26.62 7.39 -38.01
N CYS A 151 -27.11 8.35 -37.21
CA CYS A 151 -27.80 8.09 -35.97
C CYS A 151 -29.32 7.84 -36.18
N SER A 152 -29.84 7.84 -37.39
CA SER A 152 -31.21 7.49 -37.77
C SER A 152 -31.27 6.12 -38.43
N GLY A 153 -32.22 5.30 -38.11
CA GLY A 153 -32.38 3.99 -38.73
C GLY A 153 -31.56 2.87 -38.11
N LYS A 154 -30.79 2.13 -38.87
CA LYS A 154 -29.92 1.05 -38.38
C LYS A 154 -28.59 1.60 -37.87
N ARG A 155 -28.50 1.87 -36.61
CA ARG A 155 -27.46 2.71 -35.97
C ARG A 155 -26.29 1.91 -35.44
N ASN A 156 -25.16 2.62 -35.27
CA ASN A 156 -24.11 2.21 -34.37
C ASN A 156 -24.34 2.97 -33.05
N ALA A 157 -24.40 2.28 -31.93
CA ALA A 157 -24.51 2.89 -30.60
C ALA A 157 -23.23 2.68 -29.83
N ILE A 158 -22.90 3.66 -29.02
CA ILE A 158 -21.80 3.56 -28.05
C ILE A 158 -22.36 3.18 -26.69
N TRP A 159 -21.71 2.23 -26.06
CA TRP A 159 -22.02 1.71 -24.74
C TRP A 159 -20.84 1.91 -23.82
N THR A 160 -21.09 2.37 -22.63
CA THR A 160 -20.08 2.48 -21.59
C THR A 160 -20.37 1.47 -20.51
N ILE A 161 -19.36 0.69 -20.15
CA ILE A 161 -19.36 -0.19 -18.99
C ILE A 161 -18.46 0.46 -17.94
N THR A 162 -19.02 0.72 -16.77
CA THR A 162 -18.26 1.13 -15.58
C THR A 162 -18.22 -0.04 -14.62
N GLN A 163 -17.03 -0.50 -14.28
CA GLN A 163 -16.77 -1.54 -13.29
C GLN A 163 -16.06 -0.93 -12.10
N ARG A 164 -16.37 -1.42 -10.89
CA ARG A 164 -15.62 -1.06 -9.69
C ARG A 164 -15.24 -2.29 -8.91
N ASP A 165 -13.96 -2.42 -8.70
CA ASP A 165 -13.34 -3.42 -7.85
C ASP A 165 -12.95 -2.79 -6.53
N LYS A 166 -13.13 -3.49 -5.41
CA LYS A 166 -12.69 -3.02 -4.09
C LYS A 166 -12.08 -4.13 -3.27
N THR A 167 -11.23 -3.71 -2.35
CA THR A 167 -10.83 -4.51 -1.21
C THR A 167 -11.39 -3.85 0.04
N GLU A 168 -12.23 -4.56 0.77
CA GLU A 168 -12.83 -4.10 2.01
C GLU A 168 -12.60 -5.12 3.13
N VAL A 169 -12.47 -4.63 4.34
CA VAL A 169 -12.44 -5.48 5.54
C VAL A 169 -13.85 -5.71 6.01
N THR A 170 -14.24 -6.98 6.12
CA THR A 170 -15.58 -7.41 6.55
C THR A 170 -15.65 -7.65 8.05
N ALA A 171 -14.55 -8.06 8.67
CA ALA A 171 -14.43 -8.17 10.12
C ALA A 171 -12.98 -7.93 10.55
N SER A 172 -12.79 -7.22 11.65
CA SER A 172 -11.46 -7.01 12.22
C SER A 172 -11.51 -6.83 13.74
N SER A 173 -10.43 -7.24 14.39
CA SER A 173 -10.14 -6.93 15.79
C SER A 173 -9.04 -5.87 15.90
N ALA A 174 -8.70 -5.44 17.11
CA ALA A 174 -7.58 -4.52 17.35
C ALA A 174 -6.27 -5.10 16.79
N MET A 175 -5.33 -4.24 16.40
CA MET A 175 -3.99 -4.67 15.99
C MET A 175 -3.22 -5.28 17.16
N GLY A 176 -2.36 -6.27 16.89
CA GLY A 176 -1.36 -6.72 17.86
C GLY A 176 -0.26 -5.67 17.99
N GLN A 177 0.26 -5.46 19.19
CA GLN A 177 1.31 -4.47 19.41
C GLN A 177 2.45 -5.07 20.26
N LEU A 178 3.69 -4.94 19.77
CA LEU A 178 4.92 -5.25 20.49
C LEU A 178 5.73 -3.97 20.58
N LEU A 179 5.87 -3.41 21.79
CA LEU A 179 6.37 -2.05 21.97
C LEU A 179 7.48 -1.99 23.01
N ALA A 180 8.57 -1.33 22.69
CA ALA A 180 9.62 -0.97 23.63
C ALA A 180 9.71 0.56 23.78
N GLY A 181 9.83 1.07 25.00
CA GLY A 181 10.13 2.48 25.24
C GLY A 181 11.61 2.79 25.01
N GLY A 182 12.51 1.82 25.21
CA GLY A 182 13.94 1.87 24.89
C GLY A 182 14.29 1.05 23.66
N ASP A 183 15.42 0.33 23.69
CA ASP A 183 15.84 -0.55 22.61
C ASP A 183 15.00 -1.83 22.57
N PHE A 184 14.76 -2.34 21.35
CA PHE A 184 14.06 -3.60 21.15
C PHE A 184 14.96 -4.61 20.45
N ALA A 185 15.29 -5.68 21.15
CA ALA A 185 16.10 -6.79 20.63
C ALA A 185 15.22 -8.02 20.41
N ILE A 186 15.18 -8.53 19.19
CA ILE A 186 14.44 -9.72 18.77
C ILE A 186 15.44 -10.77 18.29
N ASP A 187 15.38 -11.96 18.86
CA ASP A 187 16.12 -13.13 18.42
C ASP A 187 15.14 -14.28 18.14
N GLY A 188 14.93 -14.60 16.86
CA GLY A 188 13.86 -15.51 16.47
C GLY A 188 14.19 -16.40 15.27
N GLY A 189 13.30 -17.35 15.02
CA GLY A 189 13.21 -18.05 13.75
C GLY A 189 12.35 -17.24 12.77
N THR A 190 11.04 -17.41 12.83
CA THR A 190 10.10 -16.67 11.98
C THR A 190 9.41 -15.56 12.77
N LEU A 191 9.42 -14.35 12.22
CA LEU A 191 8.66 -13.21 12.71
C LEU A 191 7.58 -12.84 11.70
N ASN A 192 6.31 -13.07 12.06
CA ASN A 192 5.13 -12.67 11.31
C ASN A 192 4.49 -11.45 11.96
N ASN A 193 4.54 -10.30 11.30
CA ASN A 193 3.84 -9.09 11.69
C ASN A 193 2.71 -8.80 10.70
N LEU A 194 1.48 -9.20 11.04
CA LEU A 194 0.35 -9.16 10.11
C LEU A 194 -0.64 -8.06 10.50
N SER A 195 -0.72 -6.99 9.72
CA SER A 195 -1.57 -5.81 9.95
C SER A 195 -1.50 -5.33 11.41
N SER A 196 -0.28 -5.26 11.95
CA SER A 196 0.02 -5.04 13.37
C SER A 196 1.28 -4.20 13.54
N LEU A 197 1.61 -3.82 14.76
CA LEU A 197 2.67 -2.86 15.07
C LEU A 197 3.79 -3.50 15.90
N ILE A 198 5.02 -3.29 15.45
CA ILE A 198 6.24 -3.50 16.24
C ILE A 198 6.97 -2.16 16.33
N GLY A 199 7.20 -1.66 17.53
CA GLY A 199 7.73 -0.32 17.74
C GLY A 199 8.80 -0.22 18.81
N SER A 200 9.84 0.59 18.57
CA SER A 200 10.90 0.89 19.52
C SER A 200 11.09 2.39 19.66
N GLY A 201 11.23 2.88 20.90
CA GLY A 201 11.63 4.24 21.21
C GLY A 201 13.14 4.48 21.06
N GLY A 202 13.93 3.42 21.12
CA GLY A 202 15.36 3.38 20.81
C GLY A 202 15.64 2.74 19.47
N ASN A 203 16.61 1.85 19.40
CA ASN A 203 16.93 1.05 18.23
C ASN A 203 16.13 -0.25 18.22
N LEU A 204 15.86 -0.79 17.05
CA LEU A 204 15.27 -2.10 16.85
C LEU A 204 16.30 -2.99 16.14
N THR A 205 16.65 -4.09 16.78
CA THR A 205 17.55 -5.10 16.20
C THR A 205 16.86 -6.46 16.17
N ALA A 206 16.70 -7.04 15.00
CA ALA A 206 16.08 -8.34 14.80
C ALA A 206 17.05 -9.30 14.10
N ASN A 207 17.34 -10.42 14.75
CA ASN A 207 18.10 -11.53 14.18
C ASN A 207 17.15 -12.70 13.98
N LEU A 208 16.88 -13.06 12.74
CA LEU A 208 15.80 -13.95 12.33
C LEU A 208 16.26 -14.97 11.30
N GLU A 209 15.43 -15.97 11.05
CA GLU A 209 15.51 -16.78 9.84
C GLU A 209 14.64 -16.16 8.74
N VAL A 210 13.41 -15.77 9.08
CA VAL A 210 12.44 -15.19 8.18
C VAL A 210 11.77 -13.98 8.82
N LEU A 211 11.70 -12.88 8.09
CA LEU A 211 10.82 -11.76 8.41
C LEU A 211 9.67 -11.70 7.40
N ASP A 212 8.44 -11.72 7.90
CA ASP A 212 7.22 -11.52 7.12
C ASP A 212 6.40 -10.37 7.74
N ASN A 213 6.48 -9.19 7.11
CA ASN A 213 5.76 -7.97 7.51
C ASN A 213 4.67 -7.69 6.48
N GLN A 214 3.43 -8.18 6.72
CA GLN A 214 2.33 -8.20 5.76
C GLN A 214 1.19 -7.29 6.18
N GLY A 215 0.87 -6.29 5.36
CA GLY A 215 -0.27 -5.41 5.54
C GLY A 215 -1.39 -5.67 4.53
N LEU A 216 -2.53 -5.05 4.77
CA LEU A 216 -3.67 -5.04 3.88
C LEU A 216 -3.96 -3.61 3.43
N GLU A 217 -3.94 -3.38 2.13
CA GLU A 217 -4.39 -2.14 1.51
C GLU A 217 -5.85 -2.30 1.09
N THR A 218 -6.73 -1.44 1.60
CA THR A 218 -8.11 -1.37 1.18
C THR A 218 -8.28 -0.23 0.17
N GLY A 219 -9.33 -0.24 -0.62
CA GLY A 219 -9.58 0.80 -1.60
C GLY A 219 -10.42 0.34 -2.77
N GLU A 220 -10.70 1.26 -3.68
CA GLU A 220 -11.54 1.01 -4.84
C GLU A 220 -10.84 1.43 -6.14
N LEU A 221 -11.00 0.59 -7.17
CA LEU A 221 -10.56 0.85 -8.54
C LEU A 221 -11.77 0.97 -9.45
N GLU A 222 -11.75 1.95 -10.36
CA GLU A 222 -12.75 2.08 -11.42
C GLU A 222 -12.14 1.85 -12.78
N THR A 223 -12.82 1.05 -13.60
CA THR A 223 -12.48 0.81 -14.99
C THR A 223 -13.65 1.18 -15.88
N ILE A 224 -13.37 1.96 -16.91
CA ILE A 224 -14.36 2.36 -17.90
C ILE A 224 -14.00 1.73 -19.23
N ARG A 225 -14.95 0.98 -19.81
CA ARG A 225 -14.84 0.33 -21.11
C ARG A 225 -15.88 0.92 -22.04
N VAL A 226 -15.50 1.20 -23.28
CA VAL A 226 -16.38 1.78 -24.28
C VAL A 226 -16.50 0.82 -25.45
N LEU A 227 -17.72 0.41 -25.75
CA LEU A 227 -18.05 -0.54 -26.81
C LEU A 227 -18.94 0.10 -27.87
N ARG A 228 -18.80 -0.36 -29.10
CA ARG A 228 -19.62 0.05 -30.21
C ARG A 228 -20.43 -1.14 -30.72
N THR A 229 -21.72 -0.91 -31.01
CA THR A 229 -22.54 -1.90 -31.72
C THR A 229 -22.39 -1.77 -33.23
N ALA A 230 -22.49 -2.89 -33.93
CA ALA A 230 -22.53 -2.92 -35.36
C ALA A 230 -23.80 -2.26 -35.91
N ARG A 231 -23.71 -1.72 -37.11
CA ARG A 231 -24.87 -1.21 -37.83
C ARG A 231 -25.87 -2.34 -38.13
N GLY A 232 -27.10 -2.20 -37.63
CA GLY A 232 -28.13 -3.23 -37.77
C GLY A 232 -28.14 -4.28 -36.67
N GLY A 233 -27.30 -4.10 -35.64
CA GLY A 233 -27.38 -4.88 -34.39
C GLY A 233 -28.69 -4.64 -33.63
N ASP A 234 -29.01 -5.54 -32.73
CA ASP A 234 -30.20 -5.44 -31.87
C ASP A 234 -29.95 -4.46 -30.70
N ILE A 235 -29.96 -3.16 -31.03
CA ILE A 235 -29.74 -2.10 -30.05
C ILE A 235 -30.83 -2.13 -28.98
N GLY A 236 -32.10 -2.41 -29.34
CA GLY A 236 -33.21 -2.44 -28.38
C GLY A 236 -33.10 -3.59 -27.38
N GLY A 237 -32.69 -4.78 -27.86
CA GLY A 237 -32.46 -5.92 -26.97
C GLY A 237 -31.27 -5.71 -26.06
N ILE A 238 -30.18 -5.11 -26.56
CA ILE A 238 -29.01 -4.77 -25.74
C ILE A 238 -29.38 -3.72 -24.70
N ASP A 239 -30.15 -2.68 -25.07
CA ASP A 239 -30.60 -1.63 -24.15
C ASP A 239 -31.44 -2.20 -23.01
N GLN A 240 -32.34 -3.13 -23.29
CA GLN A 240 -33.12 -3.79 -22.24
C GLN A 240 -32.22 -4.66 -21.33
N LYS A 241 -31.29 -5.44 -21.90
CA LYS A 241 -30.33 -6.23 -21.12
C LYS A 241 -29.45 -5.35 -20.25
N SER A 242 -28.95 -4.23 -20.79
CA SER A 242 -28.09 -3.30 -20.07
C SER A 242 -28.81 -2.59 -18.92
N ARG A 243 -30.06 -2.17 -19.12
CA ARG A 243 -30.90 -1.59 -18.05
C ARG A 243 -31.17 -2.60 -16.95
N ASN A 244 -31.53 -3.84 -17.31
CA ASN A 244 -31.75 -4.90 -16.34
C ASN A 244 -30.46 -5.18 -15.54
N PHE A 245 -29.32 -5.26 -16.24
CA PHE A 245 -28.01 -5.45 -15.62
C PHE A 245 -27.68 -4.31 -14.64
N THR A 246 -27.76 -3.06 -15.10
CA THR A 246 -27.46 -1.88 -14.29
C THR A 246 -28.37 -1.79 -13.07
N ASN A 247 -29.69 -2.10 -13.24
CA ASN A 247 -30.63 -2.07 -12.13
C ASN A 247 -30.34 -3.11 -11.04
N LEU A 248 -29.73 -4.25 -11.38
CA LEU A 248 -29.39 -5.31 -10.45
C LEU A 248 -28.01 -5.13 -9.81
N TYR A 249 -27.05 -4.58 -10.56
CA TYR A 249 -25.63 -4.64 -10.19
C TYR A 249 -24.96 -3.30 -9.95
N TRP A 250 -25.66 -2.17 -10.17
CA TRP A 250 -25.10 -0.85 -9.87
C TRP A 250 -25.46 -0.40 -8.45
N TYR A 251 -24.46 -0.05 -7.65
CA TYR A 251 -24.59 0.24 -6.21
C TYR A 251 -25.57 1.37 -5.86
N GLN A 252 -25.89 2.26 -6.82
CA GLN A 252 -26.88 3.32 -6.65
C GLN A 252 -28.27 2.94 -7.13
N SER A 253 -28.48 1.73 -7.65
CA SER A 253 -29.79 1.28 -8.13
C SER A 253 -30.66 0.79 -6.97
N ALA A 254 -31.95 1.00 -7.08
CA ALA A 254 -32.92 0.63 -6.04
C ALA A 254 -32.98 -0.89 -5.76
N ASN A 255 -32.61 -1.73 -6.75
CA ASN A 255 -32.63 -3.19 -6.65
C ASN A 255 -31.22 -3.78 -6.52
N PHE A 256 -30.24 -2.96 -6.18
CA PHE A 256 -28.88 -3.44 -5.94
C PHE A 256 -28.82 -4.33 -4.70
N ASP A 257 -28.22 -5.50 -4.88
CA ASP A 257 -27.95 -6.45 -3.81
C ASP A 257 -26.46 -6.81 -3.84
N PRO A 258 -25.68 -6.37 -2.84
CA PRO A 258 -24.24 -6.65 -2.77
C PRO A 258 -23.92 -8.15 -2.68
N ALA A 259 -24.86 -8.99 -2.21
CA ALA A 259 -24.65 -10.44 -2.15
C ALA A 259 -24.56 -11.07 -3.55
N ARG A 260 -25.10 -10.40 -4.57
CA ARG A 260 -25.07 -10.84 -5.96
C ARG A 260 -23.86 -10.39 -6.76
N ALA A 261 -22.90 -9.73 -6.13
CA ALA A 261 -21.69 -9.22 -6.81
C ALA A 261 -20.93 -10.31 -7.57
N GLY A 262 -20.89 -11.53 -7.04
CA GLY A 262 -20.27 -12.68 -7.71
C GLY A 262 -20.90 -13.08 -9.05
N GLU A 263 -22.12 -12.65 -9.34
CA GLU A 263 -22.82 -12.92 -10.60
C GLU A 263 -22.42 -11.96 -11.72
N ILE A 264 -21.87 -10.79 -11.37
CA ILE A 264 -21.55 -9.71 -12.31
C ILE A 264 -20.70 -10.17 -13.49
N PRO A 265 -19.60 -10.92 -13.31
CA PRO A 265 -18.79 -11.39 -14.43
C PRO A 265 -19.56 -12.21 -15.43
N ALA A 266 -20.37 -13.16 -14.96
CA ALA A 266 -21.17 -14.03 -15.83
C ALA A 266 -22.27 -13.24 -16.55
N ALA A 267 -22.98 -12.36 -15.82
CA ALA A 267 -24.05 -11.54 -16.38
C ALA A 267 -23.52 -10.55 -17.44
N LEU A 268 -22.38 -9.93 -17.18
CA LEU A 268 -21.75 -9.02 -18.13
C LEU A 268 -21.22 -9.75 -19.36
N ASN A 269 -20.60 -10.91 -19.17
CA ASN A 269 -20.15 -11.77 -20.27
C ASN A 269 -21.31 -12.21 -21.17
N ALA A 270 -22.47 -12.53 -20.60
CA ALA A 270 -23.66 -12.89 -21.36
C ALA A 270 -24.15 -11.73 -22.27
N ILE A 271 -23.98 -10.49 -21.83
CA ILE A 271 -24.29 -9.33 -22.69
C ILE A 271 -23.18 -9.14 -23.75
N LEU A 272 -21.89 -9.18 -23.32
CA LEU A 272 -20.75 -8.95 -24.21
C LEU A 272 -20.61 -10.01 -25.30
N SER A 273 -21.12 -11.21 -25.11
CA SER A 273 -21.18 -12.24 -26.14
C SER A 273 -22.19 -11.97 -27.25
N ASP A 274 -23.03 -10.95 -27.15
CA ASP A 274 -24.00 -10.61 -28.20
C ASP A 274 -23.28 -10.22 -29.51
N TRP A 275 -23.71 -10.84 -30.60
CA TRP A 275 -23.15 -10.62 -31.93
C TRP A 275 -23.22 -9.16 -32.41
N SER A 276 -24.06 -8.35 -31.81
CA SER A 276 -24.26 -6.94 -32.16
C SER A 276 -23.06 -6.05 -31.76
N PHE A 277 -22.21 -6.46 -30.82
CA PHE A 277 -21.02 -5.69 -30.50
C PHE A 277 -19.94 -5.89 -31.55
N GLU A 278 -19.36 -4.78 -32.00
CA GLU A 278 -18.38 -4.74 -33.08
C GLU A 278 -16.97 -4.41 -32.58
N TYR A 279 -16.84 -3.35 -31.80
CA TYR A 279 -15.57 -2.87 -31.29
C TYR A 279 -15.64 -2.51 -29.81
N GLU A 280 -14.56 -2.74 -29.12
CA GLU A 280 -14.24 -2.10 -27.84
C GLU A 280 -13.18 -1.02 -28.09
N PHE A 281 -13.49 0.21 -27.71
CA PHE A 281 -12.52 1.29 -27.82
C PHE A 281 -11.54 1.24 -26.66
N PRO A 282 -10.30 1.76 -26.84
CA PRO A 282 -9.39 2.00 -25.75
C PRO A 282 -10.09 2.82 -24.67
N SER A 283 -10.21 2.27 -23.48
CA SER A 283 -10.79 2.94 -22.33
C SER A 283 -9.68 3.25 -21.32
N LYS A 284 -9.95 4.17 -20.42
CA LYS A 284 -9.07 4.43 -19.31
C LYS A 284 -8.92 3.15 -18.48
N GLY A 285 -7.70 2.74 -18.25
CA GLY A 285 -7.39 1.57 -17.41
C GLY A 285 -7.88 1.74 -15.97
N PRO A 286 -7.72 0.72 -15.14
CA PRO A 286 -8.12 0.78 -13.75
C PRO A 286 -7.51 2.00 -13.05
N THR A 287 -8.36 2.81 -12.44
CA THR A 287 -7.96 4.06 -11.79
C THR A 287 -8.48 4.04 -10.36
N PRO A 288 -7.65 4.31 -9.35
CA PRO A 288 -8.12 4.47 -7.99
C PRO A 288 -9.13 5.60 -7.87
N ILE A 289 -10.29 5.32 -7.25
CA ILE A 289 -11.35 6.30 -7.00
C ILE A 289 -11.55 6.58 -5.53
N SER A 290 -11.09 5.68 -4.66
CA SER A 290 -11.03 5.90 -3.23
C SER A 290 -9.75 5.30 -2.67
N SER A 291 -9.27 5.92 -1.62
CA SER A 291 -8.21 5.37 -0.79
C SER A 291 -8.81 4.56 0.33
N GLY A 292 -8.20 3.45 0.60
CA GLY A 292 -8.61 2.60 1.68
C GLY A 292 -8.27 3.13 3.07
N ASP A 293 -8.67 2.36 4.07
CA ASP A 293 -8.31 2.57 5.45
C ASP A 293 -6.90 2.04 5.71
N GLN A 294 -6.01 2.88 6.20
CA GLN A 294 -4.62 2.54 6.52
C GLN A 294 -4.47 1.80 7.86
N SER A 295 -5.56 1.64 8.61
CA SER A 295 -5.57 0.96 9.91
C SER A 295 -5.15 -0.51 9.85
N TYR A 296 -5.00 -1.06 8.64
CA TYR A 296 -4.61 -2.46 8.42
C TYR A 296 -3.17 -2.62 7.95
N ALA A 297 -2.37 -1.59 8.08
CA ALA A 297 -0.94 -1.66 7.76
C ALA A 297 -0.19 -2.57 8.75
N ALA A 298 0.87 -3.19 8.28
CA ALA A 298 1.88 -3.86 9.11
C ALA A 298 3.07 -2.92 9.28
N VAL A 299 3.42 -2.60 10.50
CA VAL A 299 4.42 -1.57 10.79
C VAL A 299 5.52 -2.11 11.67
N ILE A 300 6.77 -1.92 11.24
CA ILE A 300 7.98 -2.09 12.04
C ILE A 300 8.70 -0.76 12.06
N GLN A 301 8.82 -0.15 13.23
CA GLN A 301 9.38 1.19 13.35
C GLN A 301 10.27 1.37 14.57
N ALA A 302 11.37 2.11 14.40
CA ALA A 302 12.18 2.61 15.49
C ALA A 302 12.34 4.13 15.41
N ALA A 303 12.39 4.80 16.55
CA ALA A 303 12.83 6.20 16.60
C ALA A 303 14.34 6.33 16.32
N GLY A 304 15.11 5.32 16.73
CA GLY A 304 16.52 5.09 16.37
C GLY A 304 16.65 4.30 15.06
N ASP A 305 17.64 3.41 15.02
CA ASP A 305 17.97 2.62 13.85
C ASP A 305 17.17 1.31 13.82
N VAL A 306 16.85 0.83 12.63
CA VAL A 306 16.30 -0.50 12.39
C VAL A 306 17.36 -1.37 11.73
N THR A 307 17.72 -2.46 12.38
CA THR A 307 18.63 -3.47 11.83
C THR A 307 17.92 -4.81 11.80
N VAL A 308 17.73 -5.38 10.62
CA VAL A 308 17.19 -6.73 10.44
C VAL A 308 18.21 -7.61 9.74
N ASN A 309 18.55 -8.72 10.37
CA ASN A 309 19.37 -9.77 9.81
C ASN A 309 18.49 -11.02 9.69
N ALA A 310 18.13 -11.43 8.47
CA ALA A 310 17.37 -12.64 8.21
C ALA A 310 18.22 -13.61 7.40
N SER A 311 18.40 -14.84 7.90
CA SER A 311 19.26 -15.81 7.22
C SER A 311 18.64 -16.39 5.94
N THR A 312 17.31 -16.29 5.76
CA THR A 312 16.60 -16.90 4.64
C THR A 312 15.92 -15.87 3.74
N ARG A 313 15.06 -15.01 4.28
CA ARG A 313 14.34 -13.99 3.48
C ARG A 313 13.76 -12.87 4.30
N ILE A 314 13.52 -11.73 3.63
CA ILE A 314 12.78 -10.58 4.15
C ILE A 314 11.64 -10.28 3.18
N ASP A 315 10.39 -10.36 3.67
CA ASP A 315 9.19 -9.97 2.94
C ASP A 315 8.55 -8.76 3.62
N ASN A 316 8.51 -7.61 2.93
CA ASN A 316 7.75 -6.44 3.32
C ASN A 316 6.56 -6.30 2.37
N GLY A 317 5.51 -7.08 2.65
CA GLY A 317 4.43 -7.39 1.75
C GLY A 317 3.17 -6.57 1.97
N VAL A 318 2.38 -6.42 0.91
CA VAL A 318 1.07 -5.77 0.95
C VAL A 318 0.08 -6.51 0.07
N THR A 319 -1.07 -6.86 0.62
CA THR A 319 -2.22 -7.26 -0.18
C THR A 319 -2.95 -6.02 -0.65
N ARG A 320 -3.02 -5.82 -1.98
CA ARG A 320 -3.61 -4.64 -2.62
C ARG A 320 -4.91 -4.95 -3.34
N PRO A 321 -5.81 -3.96 -3.52
CA PRO A 321 -6.94 -4.10 -4.41
C PRO A 321 -6.45 -4.39 -5.83
N GLY A 322 -7.14 -5.29 -6.52
CA GLY A 322 -6.84 -5.68 -7.88
C GLY A 322 -8.01 -5.42 -8.82
N TYR A 323 -7.73 -5.38 -10.11
CA TYR A 323 -8.73 -5.28 -11.15
C TYR A 323 -9.24 -6.67 -11.56
N THR A 324 -10.56 -6.86 -11.60
CA THR A 324 -11.19 -8.07 -12.11
C THR A 324 -11.45 -7.94 -13.60
N PHE A 325 -10.71 -8.66 -14.42
CA PHE A 325 -10.97 -8.72 -15.85
C PHE A 325 -12.21 -9.57 -16.14
N VAL A 326 -13.23 -8.93 -16.74
CA VAL A 326 -14.46 -9.63 -17.15
C VAL A 326 -14.34 -9.99 -18.61
N GLY A 327 -14.20 -11.27 -18.91
CA GLY A 327 -14.06 -11.83 -20.26
C GLY A 327 -13.65 -13.29 -20.16
N SER A 328 -13.85 -14.05 -21.23
CA SER A 328 -13.34 -15.42 -21.33
C SER A 328 -11.89 -15.36 -21.79
N GLY A 329 -10.95 -15.18 -20.90
CA GLY A 329 -9.55 -15.00 -21.27
C GLY A 329 -8.58 -15.60 -20.28
N ARG A 330 -7.32 -15.65 -20.68
CA ARG A 330 -6.19 -16.02 -19.85
C ARG A 330 -5.22 -14.85 -19.79
N GLN A 331 -4.54 -14.74 -18.67
CA GLN A 331 -3.39 -13.85 -18.57
C GLN A 331 -2.23 -14.39 -19.40
N VAL A 332 -1.65 -13.55 -20.23
CA VAL A 332 -0.45 -13.83 -21.02
C VAL A 332 0.55 -12.73 -20.73
N GLY A 333 1.62 -13.02 -20.02
CA GLY A 333 2.66 -12.03 -19.69
C GLY A 333 3.51 -12.40 -18.50
N ASP A 334 4.48 -11.58 -18.16
CA ASP A 334 5.60 -11.85 -17.28
C ASP A 334 5.28 -12.15 -15.81
N SER A 335 4.13 -11.80 -15.31
CA SER A 335 3.74 -12.24 -13.99
C SER A 335 3.24 -13.67 -14.08
N ALA A 336 4.15 -14.60 -13.92
CA ALA A 336 3.87 -16.04 -13.88
C ALA A 336 2.98 -16.40 -12.69
N VAL A 337 1.68 -16.18 -12.83
CA VAL A 337 0.70 -16.87 -11.98
C VAL A 337 -0.29 -17.52 -12.91
N GLY A 338 -0.05 -18.78 -13.15
CA GLY A 338 -0.97 -19.62 -13.89
C GLY A 338 -2.30 -19.73 -13.16
N GLY A 339 -3.34 -19.20 -13.76
CA GLY A 339 -4.70 -19.37 -13.34
C GLY A 339 -5.60 -19.37 -14.56
N SER A 340 -6.12 -20.51 -14.94
CA SER A 340 -7.21 -20.62 -15.91
C SER A 340 -8.51 -20.25 -15.20
N GLY A 341 -8.95 -19.01 -15.28
CA GLY A 341 -10.19 -18.58 -14.68
C GLY A 341 -10.97 -17.61 -15.56
N VAL A 342 -12.28 -17.53 -15.34
CA VAL A 342 -13.17 -16.62 -16.04
C VAL A 342 -12.94 -15.16 -15.62
N SER A 343 -12.38 -14.94 -14.45
CA SER A 343 -11.93 -13.61 -13.98
C SER A 343 -10.55 -13.70 -13.37
N VAL A 344 -9.71 -12.75 -13.69
CA VAL A 344 -8.34 -12.65 -13.19
C VAL A 344 -8.20 -11.32 -12.47
N VAL A 345 -7.61 -11.34 -11.29
CA VAL A 345 -7.33 -10.12 -10.52
C VAL A 345 -5.92 -9.64 -10.86
N VAL A 346 -5.83 -8.41 -11.33
CA VAL A 346 -4.56 -7.73 -11.60
C VAL A 346 -4.28 -6.79 -10.44
N PRO A 347 -3.22 -6.97 -9.66
CA PRO A 347 -2.80 -5.97 -8.71
C PRO A 347 -2.22 -4.76 -9.47
N LEU A 348 -2.71 -3.58 -9.16
CA LEU A 348 -2.18 -2.33 -9.69
C LEU A 348 -1.66 -1.48 -8.56
N THR A 349 -0.55 -0.84 -8.80
CA THR A 349 0.03 0.10 -7.84
C THR A 349 -0.79 1.38 -7.83
N SER A 350 -1.43 1.69 -6.71
CA SER A 350 -2.23 2.90 -6.56
C SER A 350 -1.42 4.01 -5.89
N GLN A 351 -1.10 5.05 -6.63
CA GLN A 351 -0.63 6.32 -6.05
C GLN A 351 -1.84 7.25 -5.93
N LEU A 352 -2.32 7.46 -4.71
CA LEU A 352 -3.48 8.31 -4.46
C LEU A 352 -3.07 9.71 -4.02
N PRO A 353 -3.68 10.77 -4.58
CA PRO A 353 -3.49 12.09 -4.03
C PRO A 353 -4.11 12.17 -2.63
N PRO A 354 -3.42 12.82 -1.67
CA PRO A 354 -3.95 13.04 -0.34
C PRO A 354 -5.13 14.00 -0.40
N ASP A 355 -6.28 13.61 0.17
CA ASP A 355 -7.40 14.49 0.36
C ASP A 355 -7.44 15.05 1.81
N LEU A 356 -8.16 16.15 2.02
CA LEU A 356 -8.25 16.78 3.34
C LEU A 356 -8.92 15.88 4.39
N ALA A 357 -9.83 15.02 4.00
CA ALA A 357 -10.50 14.09 4.90
C ALA A 357 -9.54 13.10 5.56
N ARG A 358 -8.41 12.80 4.90
CA ARG A 358 -7.37 11.94 5.46
C ARG A 358 -6.51 12.62 6.52
N ARG A 359 -6.53 13.94 6.61
CA ARG A 359 -5.77 14.70 7.60
C ARG A 359 -6.37 14.60 9.00
N GLN A 360 -7.68 14.36 9.11
CA GLN A 360 -8.35 14.18 10.40
C GLN A 360 -8.39 12.71 10.79
N VAL A 361 -8.01 12.41 12.03
CA VAL A 361 -8.10 11.06 12.60
C VAL A 361 -8.78 11.13 13.95
N ASN A 362 -10.02 10.64 13.98
CA ASN A 362 -10.77 10.50 15.24
C ASN A 362 -10.54 9.10 15.81
N PRO A 363 -9.85 8.95 16.96
CA PRO A 363 -9.52 7.64 17.50
C PRO A 363 -10.74 6.77 17.80
N VAL A 364 -11.86 7.37 18.16
CA VAL A 364 -13.08 6.59 18.53
C VAL A 364 -13.78 5.98 17.31
N THR A 365 -13.41 6.40 16.09
CA THR A 365 -13.91 5.80 14.84
C THR A 365 -12.99 4.74 14.27
N LEU A 366 -11.82 4.53 14.86
CA LEU A 366 -10.86 3.55 14.36
C LEU A 366 -11.36 2.11 14.54
N PRO A 367 -11.08 1.24 13.57
CA PRO A 367 -11.30 -0.19 13.75
C PRO A 367 -10.55 -0.71 14.97
N GLY A 368 -11.26 -1.38 15.86
CA GLY A 368 -10.70 -1.89 17.12
C GLY A 368 -10.88 -0.96 18.33
N PHE A 369 -11.42 0.24 18.15
CA PHE A 369 -11.86 1.01 19.31
C PHE A 369 -13.01 0.30 20.02
N SER A 370 -12.90 0.14 21.32
CA SER A 370 -13.97 -0.38 22.17
C SER A 370 -13.84 0.16 23.59
N LEU A 371 -14.96 0.23 24.28
CA LEU A 371 -14.96 0.66 25.66
C LEU A 371 -14.39 -0.42 26.59
N PRO A 372 -13.74 -0.02 27.70
CA PRO A 372 -13.33 -0.92 28.73
C PRO A 372 -14.50 -1.77 29.25
N GLN A 373 -14.28 -3.09 29.32
CA GLN A 373 -15.24 -4.03 29.88
C GLN A 373 -14.72 -4.56 31.24
N GLY A 374 -15.49 -4.32 32.29
CA GLY A 374 -15.09 -4.74 33.64
C GLY A 374 -14.21 -3.71 34.36
N ASP A 375 -13.89 -4.00 35.62
CA ASP A 375 -13.31 -3.05 36.57
C ASP A 375 -11.85 -3.35 36.91
N ASN A 376 -11.30 -4.43 36.38
CA ASN A 376 -9.97 -4.94 36.73
C ASN A 376 -8.94 -4.84 35.61
N GLY A 377 -9.29 -4.18 34.50
CA GLY A 377 -8.40 -3.89 33.43
C GLY A 377 -7.43 -2.73 33.71
N LEU A 378 -6.52 -2.48 32.76
CA LEU A 378 -5.68 -1.29 32.82
C LEU A 378 -6.54 -0.02 32.82
N PHE A 379 -7.66 -0.04 32.09
CA PHE A 379 -8.65 1.03 32.03
C PHE A 379 -10.02 0.56 32.45
N ARG A 380 -10.84 1.48 32.97
CA ARG A 380 -12.22 1.24 33.42
C ARG A 380 -13.12 2.43 33.07
N LEU A 381 -14.44 2.21 33.04
CA LEU A 381 -15.43 3.29 32.90
C LEU A 381 -15.71 3.90 34.27
N SER A 382 -15.45 5.18 34.48
CA SER A 382 -15.67 5.87 35.75
C SER A 382 -17.15 6.13 36.03
N SER A 383 -17.98 6.34 35.00
CA SER A 383 -19.42 6.60 35.15
C SER A 383 -20.24 5.46 35.77
N ARG A 384 -19.77 4.22 35.65
CA ARG A 384 -20.48 3.05 36.26
C ARG A 384 -20.47 3.02 37.76
N PHE A 385 -19.61 3.79 38.42
CA PHE A 385 -19.49 3.84 39.84
C PHE A 385 -20.24 5.02 40.48
N ALA A 386 -20.74 5.94 39.66
CA ALA A 386 -21.46 7.11 40.11
C ALA A 386 -22.94 6.83 40.45
N GLU A 387 -23.55 5.88 39.72
CA GLU A 387 -24.99 5.56 39.86
C GLU A 387 -25.30 4.55 40.97
N ASP A 388 -24.33 3.72 41.32
CA ASP A 388 -24.48 2.72 42.40
C ASP A 388 -23.99 3.30 43.74
N GLY A 389 -24.71 4.26 44.27
CA GLY A 389 -24.45 4.85 45.59
C GLY A 389 -24.55 3.86 46.78
N ASN A 390 -24.46 2.58 46.53
CA ASN A 390 -24.37 1.54 47.51
C ASN A 390 -23.25 0.55 47.14
N GLY A 391 -22.09 0.73 47.72
CA GLY A 391 -20.89 -0.05 47.51
C GLY A 391 -20.93 -1.53 47.90
N SER A 392 -21.95 -2.22 47.53
CA SER A 392 -22.09 -3.67 47.67
C SER A 392 -22.92 -4.28 46.57
N ALA A 393 -22.48 -4.13 45.36
CA ALA A 393 -22.87 -5.11 44.37
C ALA A 393 -22.03 -6.36 44.62
N ALA A 394 -22.57 -7.28 45.36
CA ALA A 394 -22.08 -8.66 45.41
C ALA A 394 -22.16 -9.17 43.98
N LEU A 395 -21.03 -9.17 43.25
CA LEU A 395 -20.91 -9.89 42.01
C LEU A 395 -21.02 -11.37 42.36
N GLY A 396 -22.24 -11.89 42.24
CA GLY A 396 -22.42 -13.33 42.27
C GLY A 396 -21.52 -13.94 41.22
N ALA A 397 -20.72 -14.90 41.63
CA ALA A 397 -19.97 -15.74 40.68
C ALA A 397 -20.98 -16.32 39.68
N GLY A 398 -20.88 -15.92 38.42
CA GLY A 398 -21.68 -16.46 37.34
C GLY A 398 -22.80 -15.58 36.80
N ALA A 399 -22.90 -14.33 37.17
CA ALA A 399 -23.80 -13.44 36.46
C ALA A 399 -23.15 -13.07 35.12
N ASP A 400 -23.63 -13.73 34.12
CA ASP A 400 -23.37 -13.43 32.73
C ASP A 400 -23.92 -12.04 32.45
N ARG A 401 -23.06 -11.01 32.57
CA ARG A 401 -23.42 -9.65 32.19
C ARG A 401 -23.16 -9.47 30.72
N THR A 402 -23.82 -10.24 29.91
CA THR A 402 -24.09 -9.96 28.53
C THR A 402 -25.12 -8.83 28.43
N GLN A 403 -24.76 -7.65 28.86
CA GLN A 403 -25.44 -6.52 28.26
C GLN A 403 -24.96 -6.43 26.82
N GLY A 404 -25.90 -6.64 25.94
CA GLY A 404 -25.72 -6.57 24.52
C GLY A 404 -24.92 -5.33 24.15
N GLY A 405 -23.99 -5.53 23.25
CA GLY A 405 -23.08 -4.50 22.82
C GLY A 405 -23.83 -3.18 22.60
N SER A 406 -23.60 -2.26 23.51
CA SER A 406 -24.01 -0.91 23.28
C SER A 406 -23.17 -0.40 22.14
N GLY A 407 -23.77 -0.24 20.97
CA GLY A 407 -23.13 0.38 19.84
C GLY A 407 -22.52 1.70 20.28
N VAL A 408 -21.29 1.95 19.90
CA VAL A 408 -20.71 3.26 20.08
C VAL A 408 -21.24 4.13 18.94
N SER A 409 -22.11 5.05 19.28
CA SER A 409 -22.55 6.09 18.34
C SER A 409 -21.60 7.26 18.47
N VAL A 410 -20.90 7.55 17.38
CA VAL A 410 -20.01 8.71 17.31
C VAL A 410 -20.74 9.78 16.51
N GLY A 411 -21.30 10.74 17.22
CA GLY A 411 -21.84 11.95 16.60
C GLY A 411 -20.79 13.06 16.61
N GLN A 412 -20.32 13.45 15.47
CA GLN A 412 -19.48 14.66 15.36
C GLN A 412 -20.34 15.88 15.00
N GLN A 413 -20.15 16.93 15.74
CA GLN A 413 -20.62 18.26 15.34
C GLN A 413 -19.47 18.99 14.65
N GLY A 414 -19.50 19.01 13.33
CA GLY A 414 -18.53 19.72 12.51
C GLY A 414 -18.73 19.45 11.03
N ALA A 415 -18.40 20.41 10.19
CA ALA A 415 -18.59 20.28 8.75
C ALA A 415 -17.74 19.15 8.17
N GLY A 416 -18.39 18.15 7.63
CA GLY A 416 -17.76 17.18 6.77
C GLY A 416 -17.48 15.80 7.35
N ASN A 417 -17.98 15.47 8.54
CA ASN A 417 -17.68 14.19 9.15
C ASN A 417 -18.86 13.23 9.19
N VAL A 418 -18.54 11.99 8.92
CA VAL A 418 -19.49 10.88 8.87
C VAL A 418 -19.90 10.50 10.28
N ALA A 419 -21.18 10.62 10.59
CA ALA A 419 -21.75 9.97 11.77
C ALA A 419 -21.69 8.45 11.54
N GLY A 420 -20.82 7.78 12.25
CA GLY A 420 -20.73 6.32 12.22
C GLY A 420 -21.43 5.74 13.43
N THR A 421 -22.44 4.92 13.21
CA THR A 421 -22.95 4.05 14.27
C THR A 421 -22.17 2.77 14.23
N TRP A 422 -21.44 2.51 15.27
CA TRP A 422 -20.71 1.26 15.43
C TRP A 422 -21.67 0.21 16.00
N GLN A 423 -22.15 -0.66 15.13
CA GLN A 423 -22.76 -1.92 15.56
C GLN A 423 -21.71 -3.00 15.51
N GLY A 424 -21.38 -3.54 16.63
CA GLY A 424 -20.43 -4.58 16.66
C GLY A 424 -20.94 -5.86 16.06
N GLN A 425 -20.08 -6.50 15.34
CA GLN A 425 -20.32 -7.81 14.73
C GLN A 425 -19.55 -8.89 15.47
N GLY A 426 -20.06 -10.11 15.40
CA GLY A 426 -19.43 -11.25 16.04
C GLY A 426 -18.00 -11.48 15.58
N VAL A 427 -17.13 -11.69 16.52
CA VAL A 427 -15.71 -11.89 16.26
C VAL A 427 -15.43 -13.38 16.19
N ARG A 428 -14.91 -13.84 15.05
CA ARG A 428 -14.32 -15.18 14.92
C ARG A 428 -12.84 -15.12 15.25
N VAL A 429 -12.39 -16.06 15.99
CA VAL A 429 -10.97 -16.23 16.28
C VAL A 429 -10.50 -17.47 15.56
N ASP A 430 -9.72 -17.29 14.51
CA ASP A 430 -9.13 -18.38 13.75
C ASP A 430 -7.78 -18.80 14.32
N GLY A 431 -7.53 -20.09 14.34
CA GLY A 431 -6.21 -20.66 14.52
C GLY A 431 -5.81 -21.03 15.96
N LEU A 432 -6.71 -20.97 16.93
CA LEU A 432 -6.43 -21.49 18.27
C LEU A 432 -7.49 -22.54 18.65
N ALA A 433 -7.09 -23.80 18.73
CA ALA A 433 -7.94 -24.85 19.25
C ALA A 433 -8.38 -24.48 20.68
N GLY A 434 -9.66 -24.34 20.93
CA GLY A 434 -10.22 -23.93 22.19
C GLY A 434 -10.48 -22.44 22.39
N ALA A 435 -9.97 -21.58 21.53
CA ALA A 435 -10.28 -20.16 21.52
C ALA A 435 -11.42 -19.80 20.55
N ALA A 436 -11.84 -20.74 19.72
CA ALA A 436 -12.91 -20.57 18.75
C ALA A 436 -14.28 -20.27 19.39
N ASN A 437 -14.43 -20.52 20.67
CA ASN A 437 -15.65 -20.24 21.41
C ASN A 437 -15.58 -18.96 22.23
N VAL A 438 -15.14 -17.89 21.58
CA VAL A 438 -15.41 -16.56 22.07
C VAL A 438 -16.84 -16.13 21.70
N GLN A 439 -17.69 -17.05 21.31
CA GLN A 439 -19.12 -16.81 21.33
C GLN A 439 -19.53 -16.68 22.78
N GLY A 440 -19.91 -15.49 23.13
CA GLY A 440 -20.44 -15.22 24.46
C GLY A 440 -21.57 -16.19 24.74
N GLN A 441 -21.57 -16.79 25.91
CA GLN A 441 -22.70 -17.52 26.39
C GLN A 441 -23.93 -16.63 26.32
N GLY A 442 -25.00 -17.13 25.79
CA GLY A 442 -26.24 -16.36 25.66
C GLY A 442 -26.43 -15.63 24.31
N GLY A 443 -25.65 -15.96 23.28
CA GLY A 443 -25.86 -15.43 21.93
C GLY A 443 -25.54 -13.96 21.78
N SER A 444 -24.87 -13.35 22.74
CA SER A 444 -24.20 -12.11 22.46
C SER A 444 -23.01 -12.42 21.57
N THR A 445 -23.19 -12.17 20.35
CA THR A 445 -22.08 -12.00 19.46
C THR A 445 -21.16 -10.98 20.13
N LEU A 446 -19.88 -11.27 20.18
CA LEU A 446 -18.87 -10.29 20.53
C LEU A 446 -18.86 -9.12 19.53
N GLY A 447 -19.93 -9.11 18.75
CA GLY A 447 -20.21 -8.00 17.90
C GLY A 447 -20.16 -6.74 18.67
N GLY A 448 -19.57 -5.74 18.28
CA GLY A 448 -19.49 -4.46 18.92
C GLY A 448 -18.52 -4.32 20.07
N SER A 449 -18.30 -5.36 20.78
CA SER A 449 -17.25 -5.34 21.76
C SER A 449 -15.99 -5.95 21.20
N LEU A 450 -15.51 -5.36 20.12
CA LEU A 450 -14.16 -5.65 19.76
C LEU A 450 -13.29 -5.39 20.97
N PRO A 451 -12.43 -6.33 21.30
CA PRO A 451 -11.55 -6.20 22.44
C PRO A 451 -10.68 -4.98 22.21
N GLY A 452 -11.19 -3.90 22.62
CA GLY A 452 -10.52 -2.64 22.58
C GLY A 452 -9.55 -2.53 23.73
N VAL A 453 -9.76 -1.56 24.48
CA VAL A 453 -8.82 -1.02 25.42
C VAL A 453 -8.79 -1.78 26.73
N ALA A 454 -9.89 -2.19 27.25
CA ALA A 454 -9.90 -2.94 28.50
C ALA A 454 -10.20 -4.39 28.26
N ARG A 455 -9.27 -5.19 28.61
CA ARG A 455 -9.25 -6.61 28.29
C ARG A 455 -9.41 -7.50 29.48
N VAL A 456 -9.22 -6.95 30.65
CA VAL A 456 -9.27 -7.71 31.87
C VAL A 456 -10.71 -7.89 32.28
N GLN A 457 -11.10 -9.13 32.41
CA GLN A 457 -12.39 -9.54 32.98
C GLN A 457 -12.16 -10.05 34.38
N GLY A 458 -13.15 -9.91 35.21
CA GLY A 458 -13.16 -10.63 36.43
C GLY A 458 -13.43 -9.82 37.68
N VAL A 459 -12.66 -10.00 38.70
CA VAL A 459 -12.94 -9.63 40.07
C VAL A 459 -13.23 -8.15 40.21
N PRO A 460 -14.27 -7.78 40.97
CA PRO A 460 -14.51 -6.39 41.32
C PRO A 460 -13.28 -5.83 42.00
N GLY A 461 -12.71 -4.79 41.41
CA GLY A 461 -11.68 -4.04 42.09
C GLY A 461 -12.29 -3.27 43.26
N ASN A 462 -11.58 -3.15 44.34
CA ASN A 462 -11.86 -2.14 45.37
C ASN A 462 -11.48 -0.74 44.85
N ALA A 463 -11.72 -0.50 43.57
CA ALA A 463 -11.34 0.75 42.94
C ALA A 463 -12.40 1.78 43.27
N THR A 464 -12.04 2.82 43.94
CA THR A 464 -12.89 3.99 44.12
C THR A 464 -12.97 4.77 42.80
N PRO A 465 -14.16 5.23 42.37
CA PRO A 465 -14.30 6.16 41.25
C PRO A 465 -13.45 7.41 41.48
N SER A 466 -13.06 8.07 40.42
CA SER A 466 -12.44 9.37 40.61
C SER A 466 -13.42 10.33 41.25
N ALA A 467 -12.95 11.14 42.21
CA ALA A 467 -13.83 12.01 43.01
C ALA A 467 -14.58 13.06 42.14
N SER A 468 -14.11 13.33 40.92
CA SER A 468 -14.67 14.37 40.06
C SER A 468 -15.44 13.86 38.83
N HIS A 469 -15.44 12.57 38.55
CA HIS A 469 -15.94 11.98 37.30
C HIS A 469 -15.48 12.75 36.05
N LYS A 470 -14.27 13.26 36.09
CA LYS A 470 -13.67 14.14 35.12
C LYS A 470 -13.43 13.44 33.77
N TYR A 471 -13.25 12.13 33.83
CA TYR A 471 -12.98 11.27 32.70
C TYR A 471 -14.04 10.16 32.57
N LEU A 472 -14.39 9.79 31.35
CA LEU A 472 -15.26 8.64 31.10
C LEU A 472 -14.48 7.33 31.29
N ILE A 473 -13.22 7.32 30.87
CA ILE A 473 -12.33 6.17 30.98
C ILE A 473 -11.12 6.57 31.82
N GLU A 474 -10.84 5.82 32.85
CA GLU A 474 -9.72 6.08 33.76
C GLU A 474 -8.77 4.89 33.83
N THR A 475 -7.50 5.21 34.03
CA THR A 475 -6.51 4.19 34.44
C THR A 475 -6.95 3.60 35.78
N ASN A 476 -6.86 2.29 35.91
CA ASN A 476 -7.29 1.58 37.13
C ASN A 476 -6.56 2.12 38.38
N PRO A 477 -7.28 2.65 39.39
CA PRO A 477 -6.64 3.28 40.56
C PRO A 477 -5.85 2.31 41.43
N ALA A 478 -5.95 1.02 41.19
CA ALA A 478 -5.07 0.05 41.82
C ALA A 478 -3.63 0.09 41.28
N LEU A 479 -3.43 0.80 40.14
CA LEU A 479 -2.16 1.02 39.43
C LEU A 479 -1.82 2.51 39.54
N THR A 480 -1.73 3.05 40.75
CA THR A 480 -1.74 4.49 41.07
C THR A 480 -0.61 5.27 40.40
N GLU A 481 0.54 4.67 40.20
CA GLU A 481 1.70 5.36 39.58
C GLU A 481 1.51 5.66 38.09
N LEU A 482 0.58 4.98 37.41
CA LEU A 482 0.23 5.22 36.04
C LEU A 482 -0.63 6.48 35.81
N LYS A 483 -1.04 7.18 36.87
CA LYS A 483 -1.88 8.38 36.77
C LYS A 483 -1.11 9.68 36.44
N GLN A 484 0.20 9.66 36.50
CA GLN A 484 1.05 10.86 36.32
C GLN A 484 1.41 11.13 34.86
N PHE A 485 0.58 10.72 33.91
CA PHE A 485 0.80 11.01 32.49
C PHE A 485 0.21 12.36 32.09
N LEU A 486 0.90 13.04 31.15
CA LEU A 486 0.39 14.25 30.51
C LEU A 486 -0.99 13.98 29.89
N ASN A 487 -1.94 14.87 30.11
CA ASN A 487 -3.31 14.73 29.64
C ASN A 487 -3.84 16.04 29.01
N SER A 488 -5.07 16.01 28.55
CA SER A 488 -5.76 17.17 27.96
C SER A 488 -5.94 18.36 28.92
N ASP A 489 -5.72 18.21 30.23
CA ASP A 489 -5.67 19.34 31.18
C ASP A 489 -4.57 20.32 30.80
N TYR A 490 -3.46 19.83 30.26
CA TYR A 490 -2.37 20.68 29.76
C TYR A 490 -2.86 21.57 28.62
N LEU A 491 -3.57 20.98 27.64
CA LEU A 491 -4.15 21.74 26.53
C LEU A 491 -5.15 22.78 27.03
N LEU A 492 -6.11 22.38 27.87
CA LEU A 492 -7.15 23.28 28.41
C LEU A 492 -6.53 24.43 29.20
N SER A 493 -5.54 24.16 30.04
CA SER A 493 -4.81 25.19 30.79
C SER A 493 -4.08 26.15 29.86
N GLY A 494 -3.41 25.64 28.82
CA GLY A 494 -2.75 26.42 27.78
C GLY A 494 -3.72 27.29 26.95
N LEU A 495 -4.99 26.87 26.86
CA LEU A 495 -6.06 27.65 26.22
C LEU A 495 -6.68 28.70 27.18
N GLY A 496 -6.22 28.81 28.42
CA GLY A 496 -6.74 29.70 29.44
C GLY A 496 -8.07 29.22 30.05
N MET A 497 -8.37 27.94 29.97
CA MET A 497 -9.58 27.32 30.53
C MET A 497 -9.25 26.59 31.82
N ASN A 498 -10.18 26.60 32.77
CA ASN A 498 -10.03 25.73 33.95
C ASN A 498 -10.41 24.29 33.59
N PRO A 499 -9.46 23.32 33.69
CA PRO A 499 -9.76 21.94 33.36
C PRO A 499 -10.86 21.31 34.24
N ASP A 500 -11.04 21.78 35.45
CA ASP A 500 -12.05 21.24 36.37
C ASP A 500 -13.48 21.72 36.06
N ASP A 501 -13.60 22.86 35.40
CA ASP A 501 -14.88 23.43 34.95
C ASP A 501 -15.23 23.00 33.50
N SER A 502 -14.38 22.22 32.87
CA SER A 502 -14.59 21.79 31.49
C SER A 502 -15.54 20.60 31.39
N LYS A 503 -16.08 20.35 30.20
CA LYS A 503 -16.83 19.14 29.90
C LYS A 503 -16.02 17.88 30.23
N LYS A 504 -16.73 16.79 30.56
CA LYS A 504 -16.15 15.47 30.78
C LYS A 504 -15.30 15.06 29.57
N ARG A 505 -14.12 14.49 29.83
CA ARG A 505 -13.20 14.02 28.79
C ARG A 505 -13.32 12.52 28.60
N LEU A 506 -12.94 12.04 27.42
CA LEU A 506 -13.02 10.62 27.09
C LEU A 506 -12.11 9.76 27.97
N GLY A 507 -10.88 10.18 28.21
CA GLY A 507 -9.94 9.42 29.00
C GLY A 507 -8.96 10.24 29.82
N ASP A 508 -8.28 9.59 30.75
CA ASP A 508 -7.14 10.17 31.49
C ASP A 508 -5.84 10.15 30.67
N GLY A 509 -4.75 10.67 31.25
CA GLY A 509 -3.50 10.90 30.49
C GLY A 509 -2.95 9.65 29.81
N LEU A 510 -2.90 8.52 30.46
CA LEU A 510 -2.40 7.29 29.84
C LEU A 510 -3.33 6.81 28.72
N TYR A 511 -4.64 6.91 28.93
CA TYR A 511 -5.61 6.51 27.91
C TYR A 511 -5.55 7.43 26.68
N GLU A 512 -5.50 8.75 26.90
CA GLU A 512 -5.40 9.72 25.81
C GLU A 512 -4.12 9.56 25.00
N GLN A 513 -2.97 9.35 25.64
CA GLN A 513 -1.72 9.09 24.93
C GLN A 513 -1.79 7.83 24.07
N ARG A 514 -2.42 6.78 24.57
CA ARG A 514 -2.63 5.54 23.81
C ARG A 514 -3.55 5.76 22.61
N LEU A 515 -4.65 6.50 22.77
CA LEU A 515 -5.57 6.85 21.69
C LEU A 515 -4.88 7.65 20.58
N ILE A 516 -4.09 8.65 20.96
CA ILE A 516 -3.39 9.51 20.01
C ILE A 516 -2.31 8.75 19.27
N ARG A 517 -1.53 7.92 19.97
CA ARG A 517 -0.58 7.01 19.35
C ARG A 517 -1.28 6.12 18.31
N ASP A 518 -2.39 5.49 18.69
CA ASP A 518 -3.12 4.59 17.81
C ASP A 518 -3.70 5.34 16.59
N ALA A 519 -4.14 6.59 16.77
CA ALA A 519 -4.61 7.45 15.70
C ALA A 519 -3.47 7.82 14.73
N VAL A 520 -2.33 8.23 15.25
CA VAL A 520 -1.15 8.57 14.44
C VAL A 520 -0.67 7.34 13.66
N VAL A 521 -0.54 6.19 14.32
CA VAL A 521 -0.14 4.94 13.65
C VAL A 521 -1.15 4.53 12.58
N ALA A 522 -2.44 4.57 12.88
CA ALA A 522 -3.47 4.18 11.91
C ALA A 522 -3.45 5.04 10.65
N ARG A 523 -3.03 6.30 10.75
CA ARG A 523 -3.02 7.22 9.62
C ARG A 523 -1.67 7.35 8.93
N THR A 524 -0.58 7.35 9.68
CA THR A 524 0.78 7.60 9.17
C THR A 524 1.60 6.32 9.06
N GLY A 525 1.16 5.23 9.67
CA GLY A 525 1.96 4.03 9.87
C GLY A 525 3.18 4.27 10.76
N GLN A 526 3.28 5.42 11.41
CA GLN A 526 4.41 5.81 12.22
C GLN A 526 3.97 5.96 13.69
N ARG A 527 4.70 5.32 14.61
CA ARG A 527 4.48 5.55 16.04
C ARG A 527 4.89 6.98 16.43
N TYR A 528 5.98 7.45 15.85
CA TYR A 528 6.53 8.78 16.12
C TYR A 528 6.65 9.57 14.83
N ILE A 529 6.21 10.81 14.86
CA ILE A 529 6.33 11.78 13.77
C ILE A 529 7.34 12.88 14.16
N ASP A 530 7.88 13.59 13.19
CA ASP A 530 8.80 14.74 13.38
C ASP A 530 10.05 14.47 14.24
N GLY A 531 10.52 13.20 14.26
CA GLY A 531 11.72 12.85 15.01
C GLY A 531 11.52 12.70 16.52
N LEU A 532 10.28 12.72 16.99
CA LEU A 532 9.92 12.47 18.39
C LEU A 532 10.19 11.01 18.75
N SER A 533 10.44 10.72 20.03
CA SER A 533 10.86 9.42 20.51
C SER A 533 10.04 8.86 21.67
N SER A 534 8.98 9.56 22.10
CA SER A 534 8.06 9.09 23.13
C SER A 534 6.63 9.53 22.87
N ASP A 535 5.66 8.78 23.40
CA ASP A 535 4.24 9.11 23.27
C ASP A 535 3.91 10.42 24.01
N GLU A 536 4.56 10.67 25.13
CA GLU A 536 4.40 11.95 25.85
C GLU A 536 4.93 13.14 25.05
N ALA A 537 6.11 13.02 24.45
CA ALA A 537 6.67 14.06 23.60
C ALA A 537 5.80 14.34 22.36
N LEU A 538 5.25 13.28 21.76
CA LEU A 538 4.30 13.40 20.66
C LEU A 538 3.03 14.14 21.10
N PHE A 539 2.44 13.74 22.22
CA PHE A 539 1.23 14.38 22.71
C PHE A 539 1.44 15.83 23.08
N ARG A 540 2.55 16.15 23.76
CA ARG A 540 2.93 17.52 24.09
C ARG A 540 3.10 18.38 22.83
N TYR A 541 3.83 17.89 21.86
CA TYR A 541 4.02 18.57 20.57
C TYR A 541 2.69 18.92 19.89
N LEU A 542 1.78 17.96 19.79
CA LEU A 542 0.47 18.17 19.19
C LEU A 542 -0.38 19.18 19.96
N MET A 543 -0.31 19.17 21.29
CA MET A 543 -1.05 20.14 22.13
C MET A 543 -0.46 21.55 22.04
N ASP A 544 0.87 21.69 22.08
CA ASP A 544 1.55 22.99 21.97
C ASP A 544 1.23 23.68 20.63
N ASN A 545 1.23 22.91 19.55
CA ASN A 545 0.79 23.41 18.25
C ASN A 545 -0.69 23.81 18.25
N ALA A 546 -1.57 23.04 18.88
CA ALA A 546 -3.00 23.39 18.97
C ALA A 546 -3.22 24.71 19.73
N ILE A 547 -2.49 24.91 20.83
CA ILE A 547 -2.51 26.18 21.59
C ILE A 547 -2.09 27.34 20.70
N ALA A 548 -1.02 27.18 19.92
CA ALA A 548 -0.51 28.22 19.02
C ALA A 548 -1.47 28.53 17.86
N TYR A 549 -2.30 27.58 17.44
CA TYR A 549 -3.24 27.75 16.33
C TYR A 549 -4.63 28.23 16.75
N LYS A 550 -5.01 28.10 18.03
CA LYS A 550 -6.35 28.43 18.51
C LYS A 550 -6.87 29.78 17.99
N ASP A 551 -6.13 30.84 18.27
CA ASP A 551 -6.56 32.20 17.90
C ASP A 551 -6.37 32.48 16.40
N LYS A 552 -5.32 31.94 15.80
CA LYS A 552 -5.02 32.11 14.35
C LYS A 552 -6.11 31.50 13.46
N LEU A 553 -6.63 30.36 13.83
CA LEU A 553 -7.65 29.64 13.09
C LEU A 553 -9.03 29.74 13.73
N GLN A 554 -9.19 30.49 14.80
CA GLN A 554 -10.46 30.67 15.55
C GLN A 554 -11.08 29.32 15.94
N LEU A 555 -10.25 28.42 16.47
CA LEU A 555 -10.69 27.08 16.86
C LEU A 555 -11.62 27.16 18.09
N GLN A 556 -12.72 26.41 18.05
CA GLN A 556 -13.69 26.33 19.15
C GLN A 556 -13.62 24.95 19.80
N LEU A 557 -13.50 24.93 21.12
CA LEU A 557 -13.46 23.67 21.89
C LEU A 557 -14.75 22.87 21.69
N GLY A 558 -14.63 21.61 21.41
CA GLY A 558 -15.74 20.70 21.17
C GLY A 558 -16.21 20.67 19.72
N VAL A 559 -15.65 21.50 18.84
CA VAL A 559 -16.03 21.58 17.42
C VAL A 559 -14.84 21.15 16.56
N GLY A 560 -15.09 20.26 15.60
CA GLY A 560 -14.07 19.81 14.63
C GLY A 560 -13.64 20.94 13.67
N LEU A 561 -12.44 20.85 13.12
CA LEU A 561 -11.92 21.83 12.18
C LEU A 561 -12.67 21.75 10.84
N SER A 562 -12.94 22.93 10.26
CA SER A 562 -13.45 23.02 8.88
C SER A 562 -12.38 22.64 7.85
N ALA A 563 -12.81 22.42 6.60
CA ALA A 563 -11.88 22.13 5.51
C ALA A 563 -10.85 23.25 5.29
N GLU A 564 -11.28 24.51 5.40
CA GLU A 564 -10.42 25.69 5.29
C GLU A 564 -9.41 25.76 6.44
N GLN A 565 -9.86 25.50 7.67
CA GLN A 565 -8.97 25.44 8.85
C GLN A 565 -7.95 24.31 8.73
N MET A 566 -8.37 23.12 8.26
CA MET A 566 -7.46 22.00 8.01
C MET A 566 -6.43 22.32 6.91
N ALA A 567 -6.85 23.00 5.85
CA ALA A 567 -5.96 23.41 4.76
C ALA A 567 -4.91 24.44 5.22
N ALA A 568 -5.26 25.28 6.18
CA ALA A 568 -4.38 26.33 6.74
C ALA A 568 -3.39 25.82 7.78
N LEU A 569 -3.48 24.57 8.23
CA LEU A 569 -2.52 24.01 9.17
C LEU A 569 -1.16 23.84 8.51
N THR A 570 -0.10 24.29 9.17
CA THR A 570 1.30 24.06 8.80
C THR A 570 2.02 23.11 9.76
N HIS A 571 1.41 22.76 10.88
CA HIS A 571 1.89 21.77 11.86
C HIS A 571 0.74 20.88 12.31
N ASP A 572 1.06 19.66 12.69
CA ASP A 572 0.10 18.72 13.22
C ASP A 572 -0.40 19.18 14.59
N ILE A 573 -1.68 18.95 14.85
CA ILE A 573 -2.31 19.30 16.13
C ILE A 573 -3.17 18.16 16.64
N VAL A 574 -3.44 18.17 17.94
CA VAL A 574 -4.56 17.47 18.55
C VAL A 574 -5.61 18.48 19.00
N TRP A 575 -6.86 18.25 18.67
CA TRP A 575 -7.97 19.09 19.11
C TRP A 575 -9.01 18.28 19.84
N LEU A 576 -9.64 18.89 20.86
CA LEU A 576 -10.70 18.20 21.64
C LEU A 576 -12.05 18.47 20.99
N GLU A 577 -12.71 17.41 20.55
CA GLU A 577 -14.04 17.46 19.93
C GLU A 577 -15.08 16.81 20.82
N GLU A 578 -16.31 17.33 20.78
CA GLU A 578 -17.43 16.71 21.47
C GLU A 578 -17.90 15.48 20.66
N VAL A 579 -17.84 14.33 21.29
CA VAL A 579 -18.33 13.07 20.74
C VAL A 579 -19.27 12.40 21.73
N GLU A 580 -20.22 11.65 21.23
CA GLU A 580 -21.12 10.86 22.06
C GLU A 580 -20.58 9.42 22.15
N VAL A 581 -20.25 8.99 23.36
CA VAL A 581 -19.71 7.66 23.62
C VAL A 581 -20.53 7.04 24.76
N ASN A 582 -21.12 5.89 24.51
CA ASN A 582 -21.97 5.18 25.50
C ASN A 582 -23.13 6.02 26.07
N GLY A 583 -23.71 6.91 25.25
CA GLY A 583 -24.79 7.81 25.66
C GLY A 583 -24.35 9.04 26.44
N GLU A 584 -23.05 9.23 26.64
CA GLU A 584 -22.48 10.42 27.27
C GLU A 584 -21.74 11.30 26.25
N LYS A 585 -21.93 12.63 26.34
CA LYS A 585 -21.16 13.60 25.55
C LYS A 585 -19.86 13.91 26.26
N VAL A 586 -18.75 13.59 25.60
CA VAL A 586 -17.41 13.77 26.13
C VAL A 586 -16.51 14.48 25.13
N LEU A 587 -15.47 15.17 25.64
CA LEU A 587 -14.41 15.69 24.80
C LEU A 587 -13.42 14.57 24.50
N ALA A 588 -13.18 14.26 23.24
CA ALA A 588 -12.21 13.28 22.77
C ALA A 588 -11.09 13.96 21.96
N PRO A 589 -9.84 13.50 22.10
CA PRO A 589 -8.74 14.03 21.31
C PRO A 589 -8.82 13.52 19.86
N VAL A 590 -8.83 14.43 18.91
CA VAL A 590 -8.81 14.16 17.47
C VAL A 590 -7.51 14.72 16.87
N VAL A 591 -6.81 13.93 16.11
CA VAL A 591 -5.53 14.31 15.50
C VAL A 591 -5.78 14.92 14.12
N TYR A 592 -5.14 16.05 13.82
CA TYR A 592 -5.15 16.71 12.54
C TYR A 592 -3.72 16.82 11.99
N LEU A 593 -3.48 16.25 10.82
CA LEU A 593 -2.19 16.26 10.15
C LEU A 593 -2.11 17.44 9.16
N ALA A 594 -1.10 18.27 9.30
CA ALA A 594 -0.92 19.48 8.48
C ALA A 594 -0.48 19.15 7.05
N GLN A 595 0.41 18.17 6.92
CA GLN A 595 0.93 17.73 5.62
C GLN A 595 0.70 16.24 5.46
N ALA A 596 -0.01 15.89 4.41
CA ALA A 596 -0.26 14.50 4.06
C ALA A 596 0.86 13.94 3.15
N GLU A 597 1.48 14.77 2.30
CA GLU A 597 2.55 14.34 1.41
C GLU A 597 3.80 13.92 2.18
N GLY A 598 4.29 12.71 1.90
CA GLY A 598 5.49 12.13 2.50
C GLY A 598 5.35 11.64 3.95
N ARG A 599 4.21 11.89 4.61
CA ARG A 599 3.94 11.48 5.99
C ARG A 599 2.86 10.42 6.14
N LEU A 600 1.89 10.41 5.23
CA LEU A 600 0.93 9.32 5.21
C LEU A 600 1.69 8.04 4.86
N ALA A 601 1.47 7.01 5.65
CA ALA A 601 2.01 5.71 5.31
C ALA A 601 1.58 5.39 3.88
N PRO A 602 2.50 4.96 3.02
CA PRO A 602 2.09 4.20 1.87
C PRO A 602 1.27 3.04 2.41
N ASN A 603 0.13 2.82 1.80
CA ASN A 603 -0.79 1.80 2.22
C ASN A 603 -0.07 0.46 2.40
N GLY A 604 -0.28 -0.19 3.51
CA GLY A 604 -0.03 -1.59 3.66
C GLY A 604 1.12 -2.01 4.59
N ALA A 605 2.38 -1.99 4.20
CA ALA A 605 3.50 -2.43 5.02
C ALA A 605 4.60 -1.36 5.11
N LEU A 606 5.19 -1.20 6.29
CA LEU A 606 6.22 -0.20 6.54
C LEU A 606 7.32 -0.78 7.43
N ILE A 607 8.58 -0.58 7.00
CA ILE A 607 9.77 -0.70 7.86
C ILE A 607 10.46 0.65 7.86
N GLN A 608 10.61 1.28 9.05
CA GLN A 608 11.14 2.64 9.14
C GLN A 608 12.05 2.86 10.35
N GLY A 609 13.12 3.63 10.14
CA GLY A 609 14.05 4.05 11.18
C GLY A 609 14.76 5.38 10.87
N ARG A 610 15.65 5.79 11.77
CA ARG A 610 16.62 6.85 11.47
C ARG A 610 17.56 6.39 10.37
N ASP A 611 18.24 5.26 10.59
CA ASP A 611 18.92 4.49 9.59
C ASP A 611 18.27 3.11 9.49
N VAL A 612 18.25 2.52 8.29
CA VAL A 612 17.67 1.20 8.06
C VAL A 612 18.71 0.30 7.42
N LYS A 613 18.99 -0.81 8.08
CA LYS A 613 19.89 -1.83 7.56
C LYS A 613 19.17 -3.17 7.49
N LEU A 614 19.04 -3.71 6.28
CA LEU A 614 18.41 -5.00 6.02
C LEU A 614 19.44 -5.93 5.40
N VAL A 615 19.61 -7.10 5.99
CA VAL A 615 20.48 -8.14 5.45
C VAL A 615 19.69 -9.43 5.34
N SER A 616 19.49 -9.91 4.12
CA SER A 616 18.87 -11.20 3.84
C SER A 616 19.91 -12.17 3.30
N GLY A 617 19.94 -13.38 3.82
CA GLY A 617 20.77 -14.46 3.27
C GLY A 617 20.18 -15.08 2.01
N GLY A 618 18.95 -14.76 1.66
CA GLY A 618 18.24 -15.07 0.41
C GLY A 618 17.61 -13.82 -0.17
N ASP A 619 16.35 -13.90 -0.57
CA ASP A 619 15.67 -12.81 -1.25
C ASP A 619 15.15 -11.73 -0.30
N LEU A 620 15.03 -10.50 -0.82
CA LEU A 620 14.30 -9.40 -0.21
C LEU A 620 13.19 -8.94 -1.16
N HIS A 621 11.94 -9.08 -0.73
CA HIS A 621 10.78 -8.61 -1.48
C HIS A 621 10.16 -7.41 -0.79
N ASN A 622 10.02 -6.29 -1.51
CA ASN A 622 9.35 -5.09 -1.01
C ASN A 622 8.17 -4.72 -1.90
N VAL A 623 6.97 -4.89 -1.37
CA VAL A 623 5.71 -4.40 -1.96
C VAL A 623 5.19 -3.19 -1.19
N GLY A 624 5.63 -3.03 0.06
CA GLY A 624 5.32 -1.94 0.96
C GLY A 624 6.31 -0.78 0.87
N THR A 625 6.70 -0.26 2.03
CA THR A 625 7.67 0.82 2.15
C THR A 625 8.83 0.44 3.04
N LEU A 626 10.02 0.71 2.54
CA LEU A 626 11.25 0.75 3.32
C LEU A 626 11.70 2.21 3.36
N ARG A 627 11.83 2.78 4.56
CA ARG A 627 12.14 4.22 4.70
C ARG A 627 13.20 4.46 5.75
N ALA A 628 14.22 5.24 5.39
CA ALA A 628 15.18 5.78 6.35
C ALA A 628 15.19 7.31 6.31
N ARG A 629 15.30 7.94 7.49
CA ARG A 629 15.47 9.40 7.55
C ARG A 629 16.85 9.84 7.03
N ASN A 630 17.87 9.01 7.21
CA ASN A 630 19.21 9.25 6.69
C ASN A 630 19.59 8.17 5.68
N ASP A 631 20.22 7.08 6.12
CA ASP A 631 20.82 6.10 5.26
C ASP A 631 20.01 4.78 5.26
N LEU A 632 19.80 4.20 4.07
CA LEU A 632 19.22 2.89 3.90
C LEU A 632 20.22 2.01 3.19
N SER A 633 20.52 0.86 3.77
CA SER A 633 21.27 -0.19 3.11
C SER A 633 20.51 -1.50 3.12
N ALA A 634 20.38 -2.15 1.97
CA ALA A 634 19.78 -3.48 1.85
C ALA A 634 20.71 -4.40 1.07
N THR A 635 20.95 -5.58 1.63
CA THR A 635 21.75 -6.63 1.02
C THR A 635 20.93 -7.91 0.96
N ALA A 636 20.84 -8.55 -0.21
CA ALA A 636 20.09 -9.77 -0.44
C ALA A 636 20.71 -10.58 -1.58
N ASP A 637 20.27 -11.81 -1.79
CA ASP A 637 20.62 -12.56 -3.00
C ASP A 637 19.90 -11.96 -4.21
N ASN A 638 18.58 -11.85 -4.15
CA ASN A 638 17.80 -11.04 -5.08
C ASN A 638 17.02 -9.96 -4.32
N LEU A 639 16.87 -8.80 -4.96
CA LEU A 639 16.07 -7.70 -4.44
C LEU A 639 14.95 -7.35 -5.43
N ASP A 640 13.71 -7.63 -5.05
CA ASP A 640 12.52 -7.29 -5.82
C ASP A 640 11.75 -6.15 -5.15
N ASN A 641 11.57 -5.03 -5.87
CA ASN A 641 10.79 -3.88 -5.42
C ASN A 641 9.61 -3.60 -6.32
N SER A 642 8.42 -3.58 -5.75
CA SER A 642 7.19 -3.06 -6.36
C SER A 642 6.49 -2.03 -5.46
N GLY A 643 7.16 -1.60 -4.40
CA GLY A 643 6.74 -0.59 -3.44
C GLY A 643 7.65 0.63 -3.46
N LEU A 644 7.84 1.22 -2.31
CA LEU A 644 8.73 2.37 -2.11
C LEU A 644 9.96 1.97 -1.29
N ILE A 645 11.15 2.31 -1.78
CA ILE A 645 12.39 2.31 -1.01
C ILE A 645 12.94 3.74 -1.00
N GLU A 646 13.04 4.35 0.19
CA GLU A 646 13.39 5.76 0.30
C GLU A 646 14.42 6.02 1.40
N ALA A 647 15.43 6.82 1.08
CA ALA A 647 16.40 7.32 2.04
C ALA A 647 16.59 8.83 1.91
N GLY A 648 16.62 9.53 3.05
CA GLY A 648 16.84 10.99 3.04
C GLY A 648 18.24 11.41 2.59
N LYS A 649 19.24 10.51 2.74
CA LYS A 649 20.63 10.74 2.31
C LYS A 649 21.09 9.66 1.36
N ARG A 650 21.75 8.62 1.84
CA ARG A 650 22.34 7.58 1.02
C ARG A 650 21.45 6.35 0.98
N LEU A 651 21.28 5.80 -0.21
CA LEU A 651 20.56 4.58 -0.46
C LEU A 651 21.46 3.60 -1.22
N ASP A 652 21.83 2.49 -0.57
CA ASP A 652 22.67 1.47 -1.12
C ASP A 652 21.93 0.14 -1.19
N LEU A 653 21.67 -0.37 -2.38
CA LEU A 653 21.09 -1.69 -2.61
C LEU A 653 22.14 -2.60 -3.24
N LEU A 654 22.42 -3.71 -2.58
CA LEU A 654 23.40 -4.70 -3.03
C LEU A 654 22.71 -6.05 -3.18
N ALA A 655 22.71 -6.60 -4.38
CA ALA A 655 22.25 -7.95 -4.64
C ALA A 655 23.41 -8.87 -5.01
N GLY A 656 23.40 -10.09 -4.52
CA GLY A 656 24.32 -11.16 -4.96
C GLY A 656 24.07 -11.53 -6.42
N ASP A 657 22.80 -11.68 -6.79
CA ASP A 657 22.37 -11.89 -8.18
C ASP A 657 21.71 -10.62 -8.72
N SER A 658 20.41 -10.41 -8.61
CA SER A 658 19.72 -9.38 -9.39
C SER A 658 18.91 -8.40 -8.53
N ILE A 659 18.77 -7.14 -9.03
CA ILE A 659 17.85 -6.12 -8.52
C ILE A 659 16.76 -5.89 -9.56
N ARG A 660 15.49 -6.01 -9.14
CA ARG A 660 14.32 -5.75 -9.99
C ARG A 660 13.41 -4.70 -9.36
N ASN A 661 13.17 -3.62 -10.10
CA ASN A 661 12.20 -2.57 -9.74
C ASN A 661 11.07 -2.59 -10.77
N ARG A 662 9.86 -2.96 -10.36
CA ARG A 662 8.74 -3.22 -11.28
C ARG A 662 7.39 -2.81 -10.70
N GLN A 663 6.31 -2.90 -11.49
CA GLN A 663 4.93 -2.61 -11.04
C GLN A 663 4.79 -1.22 -10.40
N GLY A 664 5.42 -0.21 -11.01
CA GLY A 664 5.41 1.15 -10.48
C GLY A 664 6.26 1.35 -9.22
N GLY A 665 7.16 0.43 -8.89
CA GLY A 665 8.07 0.55 -7.77
C GLY A 665 8.95 1.79 -7.86
N VAL A 666 9.21 2.42 -6.71
CA VAL A 666 10.02 3.63 -6.60
C VAL A 666 11.20 3.38 -5.69
N ILE A 667 12.39 3.73 -6.17
CA ILE A 667 13.63 3.74 -5.39
C ILE A 667 14.13 5.19 -5.40
N ALA A 668 14.19 5.83 -4.23
CA ALA A 668 14.49 7.26 -4.14
C ALA A 668 15.49 7.59 -3.03
N GLY A 669 16.43 8.49 -3.31
CA GLY A 669 17.39 8.94 -2.32
C GLY A 669 18.11 10.22 -2.77
N ARG A 670 18.97 10.76 -1.89
CA ARG A 670 19.85 11.84 -2.32
C ARG A 670 20.98 11.30 -3.20
N ASP A 671 21.70 10.30 -2.70
CA ASP A 671 22.70 9.55 -3.43
C ASP A 671 22.24 8.09 -3.49
N VAL A 672 22.08 7.54 -4.69
CA VAL A 672 21.52 6.20 -4.90
C VAL A 672 22.55 5.32 -5.58
N SER A 673 22.80 4.16 -5.00
CA SER A 673 23.67 3.13 -5.57
C SER A 673 22.91 1.80 -5.66
N LEU A 674 22.83 1.23 -6.84
CA LEU A 674 22.27 -0.09 -7.12
C LEU A 674 23.40 -0.97 -7.66
N THR A 675 23.70 -2.06 -6.99
CA THR A 675 24.76 -2.98 -7.41
C THR A 675 24.26 -4.41 -7.43
N ALA A 676 24.25 -5.04 -8.59
CA ALA A 676 24.04 -6.48 -8.76
C ALA A 676 25.40 -7.11 -9.10
N LEU A 677 25.89 -8.02 -8.22
CA LEU A 677 27.27 -8.53 -8.36
C LEU A 677 27.45 -9.45 -9.56
N THR A 678 26.49 -10.35 -9.80
CA THR A 678 26.61 -11.37 -10.86
C THR A 678 25.47 -11.32 -11.87
N GLY A 679 24.35 -10.75 -11.52
CA GLY A 679 23.15 -10.70 -12.34
C GLY A 679 22.84 -9.33 -12.90
N ASP A 680 21.55 -9.00 -12.94
CA ASP A 680 21.00 -7.87 -13.66
C ASP A 680 20.46 -6.79 -12.73
N VAL A 681 20.45 -5.55 -13.23
CA VAL A 681 19.62 -4.48 -12.66
C VAL A 681 18.51 -4.15 -13.66
N ILE A 682 17.27 -4.42 -13.28
CA ILE A 682 16.10 -4.27 -14.14
C ILE A 682 15.16 -3.24 -13.53
N ASN A 683 14.88 -2.15 -14.26
CA ASN A 683 13.88 -1.15 -13.93
C ASN A 683 12.82 -1.17 -15.03
N GLU A 684 11.64 -1.76 -14.75
CA GLU A 684 10.66 -2.04 -15.80
C GLU A 684 9.25 -1.55 -15.47
N ARG A 685 8.60 -1.01 -16.48
CA ARG A 685 7.14 -0.84 -16.46
C ARG A 685 6.50 -2.20 -16.73
N SER A 686 5.78 -2.72 -15.76
CA SER A 686 5.09 -3.98 -15.94
C SER A 686 3.90 -3.81 -16.88
N VAL A 687 3.74 -4.76 -17.79
CA VAL A 687 2.62 -4.82 -18.74
C VAL A 687 1.99 -6.20 -18.63
N THR A 688 0.74 -6.23 -18.14
CA THR A 688 -0.02 -7.46 -18.06
C THR A 688 -0.95 -7.57 -19.26
N ARG A 689 -0.82 -8.66 -20.02
CA ARG A 689 -1.58 -8.91 -21.23
C ARG A 689 -2.63 -9.99 -21.01
N TYR A 690 -3.83 -9.73 -21.54
CA TYR A 690 -4.95 -10.65 -21.55
C TYR A 690 -5.37 -10.96 -22.97
N ASP A 691 -5.51 -12.23 -23.28
CA ASP A 691 -6.08 -12.72 -24.54
C ASP A 691 -7.36 -13.48 -24.22
N SER A 692 -8.42 -13.23 -24.98
CA SER A 692 -9.64 -14.00 -24.88
C SER A 692 -10.22 -14.32 -26.27
N ALA A 693 -10.95 -15.43 -26.35
CA ALA A 693 -11.62 -15.84 -27.57
C ALA A 693 -13.01 -16.40 -27.24
N LEU A 694 -14.03 -15.91 -27.94
CA LEU A 694 -15.42 -16.38 -27.80
C LEU A 694 -16.15 -16.26 -29.13
N ASP A 695 -16.75 -17.32 -29.61
CA ASP A 695 -17.59 -17.35 -30.82
C ASP A 695 -16.99 -16.66 -32.04
N GLY A 696 -15.72 -16.96 -32.37
CA GLY A 696 -15.01 -16.39 -33.51
C GLY A 696 -14.62 -14.93 -33.33
N ARG A 697 -14.67 -14.41 -32.10
CA ARG A 697 -14.12 -13.12 -31.69
C ARG A 697 -12.90 -13.36 -30.82
N THR A 698 -11.91 -12.51 -30.97
CA THR A 698 -10.74 -12.49 -30.09
C THR A 698 -10.53 -11.08 -29.58
N TRP A 699 -10.10 -10.99 -28.33
CA TRP A 699 -9.66 -9.74 -27.72
C TRP A 699 -8.26 -9.91 -27.17
N GLU A 700 -7.47 -8.90 -27.38
CA GLU A 700 -6.17 -8.73 -26.77
C GLU A 700 -6.18 -7.39 -26.04
N ARG A 701 -5.77 -7.39 -24.79
CA ARG A 701 -5.70 -6.17 -23.96
C ARG A 701 -4.46 -6.20 -23.10
N SER A 702 -3.65 -5.15 -23.21
CA SER A 702 -2.57 -4.89 -22.27
C SER A 702 -2.99 -3.87 -21.22
N PHE A 703 -2.52 -4.05 -20.01
CA PHE A 703 -2.60 -3.08 -18.94
C PHE A 703 -1.17 -2.73 -18.52
N ALA A 704 -0.75 -1.53 -18.84
CA ALA A 704 0.54 -1.01 -18.44
C ALA A 704 0.42 -0.36 -17.06
N ASP A 705 1.25 -0.78 -16.12
CA ASP A 705 1.35 -0.16 -14.80
C ASP A 705 2.07 1.21 -14.91
N SER A 706 2.14 1.94 -13.80
CA SER A 706 3.01 3.11 -13.72
C SER A 706 4.46 2.73 -14.03
N ALA A 707 5.23 3.66 -14.58
CA ALA A 707 6.65 3.43 -14.80
C ALA A 707 7.36 3.17 -13.47
N ALA A 708 8.15 2.10 -13.39
CA ALA A 708 9.08 1.95 -12.28
C ALA A 708 10.14 3.06 -12.35
N ARG A 709 10.52 3.59 -11.19
CA ARG A 709 11.36 4.79 -11.11
C ARG A 709 12.53 4.60 -10.16
N VAL A 710 13.70 5.06 -10.59
CA VAL A 710 14.87 5.23 -9.71
C VAL A 710 15.27 6.70 -9.76
N GLU A 711 15.19 7.38 -8.63
CA GLU A 711 15.36 8.82 -8.54
C GLU A 711 16.45 9.20 -7.54
N ALA A 712 17.40 10.01 -7.97
CA ALA A 712 18.43 10.56 -7.11
C ALA A 712 18.41 12.09 -7.11
N ALA A 713 18.46 12.70 -5.91
CA ALA A 713 18.55 14.15 -5.82
C ALA A 713 19.95 14.69 -6.10
N ASN A 714 21.00 13.85 -6.09
CA ASN A 714 22.38 14.24 -6.39
C ASN A 714 23.06 13.28 -7.35
N SER A 715 23.27 12.02 -7.00
CA SER A 715 23.97 11.07 -7.88
C SER A 715 23.26 9.72 -7.95
N LEU A 716 23.16 9.15 -9.15
CA LEU A 716 22.66 7.81 -9.38
C LEU A 716 23.77 6.96 -10.01
N ASN A 717 24.13 5.88 -9.33
CA ASN A 717 25.09 4.90 -9.82
C ASN A 717 24.43 3.52 -9.90
N VAL A 718 24.41 2.92 -11.07
CA VAL A 718 23.86 1.59 -11.32
C VAL A 718 24.94 0.71 -11.90
N GLN A 719 25.23 -0.40 -11.22
CA GLN A 719 26.23 -1.38 -11.63
C GLN A 719 25.61 -2.77 -11.71
N ALA A 720 25.86 -3.50 -12.78
CA ALA A 720 25.45 -4.87 -12.96
C ALA A 720 26.61 -5.74 -13.45
N GLY A 721 26.78 -6.88 -12.82
CA GLY A 721 27.76 -7.87 -13.32
C GLY A 721 27.38 -8.42 -14.68
N ARG A 722 26.09 -8.39 -15.04
CA ARG A 722 25.56 -8.83 -16.32
C ARG A 722 24.89 -7.68 -17.05
N ASP A 723 23.60 -7.48 -16.93
CA ASP A 723 22.86 -6.54 -17.75
C ASP A 723 22.19 -5.42 -16.93
N ILE A 724 22.11 -4.23 -17.53
CA ILE A 724 21.22 -3.18 -17.05
C ILE A 724 20.09 -3.02 -18.04
N ALA A 725 18.85 -3.13 -17.59
CA ALA A 725 17.66 -2.97 -18.42
C ALA A 725 16.71 -1.93 -17.83
N ASN A 726 16.47 -0.82 -18.58
CA ASN A 726 15.42 0.15 -18.27
C ASN A 726 14.32 0.02 -19.33
N LEU A 727 13.23 -0.67 -19.00
CA LEU A 727 12.18 -1.04 -19.93
C LEU A 727 10.90 -0.23 -19.64
N GLY A 728 10.63 0.81 -20.39
CA GLY A 728 9.51 1.74 -20.14
C GLY A 728 9.57 2.41 -18.76
N GLY A 729 10.69 2.32 -18.07
CA GLY A 729 10.94 2.86 -16.74
C GLY A 729 11.67 4.21 -16.78
N VAL A 730 11.88 4.81 -15.62
CA VAL A 730 12.57 6.09 -15.46
C VAL A 730 13.79 5.92 -14.56
N LEU A 731 14.95 6.32 -15.05
CA LEU A 731 16.18 6.50 -14.27
C LEU A 731 16.52 7.98 -14.28
N GLN A 732 16.47 8.63 -13.13
CA GLN A 732 16.64 10.08 -13.05
C GLN A 732 17.61 10.48 -11.95
N SER A 733 18.54 11.37 -12.27
CA SER A 733 19.39 12.06 -11.31
C SER A 733 19.34 13.57 -11.52
N ARG A 734 19.34 14.35 -10.43
CA ARG A 734 19.54 15.81 -10.54
C ARG A 734 21.01 16.20 -10.70
N GLY A 735 21.93 15.28 -10.47
CA GLY A 735 23.36 15.41 -10.70
C GLY A 735 23.83 14.43 -11.75
N ASP A 736 24.90 13.72 -11.48
CA ASP A 736 25.48 12.74 -12.41
C ASP A 736 24.70 11.43 -12.38
N LEU A 737 24.64 10.74 -13.53
CA LEU A 737 24.05 9.44 -13.69
C LEU A 737 25.03 8.52 -14.39
N SER A 738 25.32 7.37 -13.77
CA SER A 738 26.21 6.37 -14.34
C SER A 738 25.52 5.02 -14.40
N LEU A 739 25.59 4.36 -15.57
CA LEU A 739 25.16 2.99 -15.82
C LEU A 739 26.39 2.20 -16.29
N ASP A 740 26.75 1.15 -15.57
CA ASP A 740 27.90 0.30 -15.90
C ASP A 740 27.51 -1.18 -15.86
N ALA A 741 27.43 -1.81 -17.03
CA ALA A 741 27.05 -3.21 -17.19
C ALA A 741 28.24 -4.05 -17.67
N GLY A 742 28.46 -5.18 -17.03
CA GLY A 742 29.49 -6.14 -17.48
C GLY A 742 29.19 -6.76 -18.85
N ARG A 743 27.90 -6.72 -19.28
CA ARG A 743 27.50 -7.23 -20.59
C ARG A 743 26.69 -6.17 -21.36
N ASP A 744 25.39 -6.09 -21.20
CA ASP A 744 24.53 -5.26 -22.04
C ASP A 744 23.83 -4.15 -21.25
N VAL A 745 23.66 -2.98 -21.91
CA VAL A 745 22.76 -1.94 -21.43
C VAL A 745 21.60 -1.81 -22.41
N THR A 746 20.37 -1.97 -21.91
CA THR A 746 19.15 -1.82 -22.72
C THR A 746 18.26 -0.74 -22.14
N VAL A 747 17.93 0.27 -22.95
CA VAL A 747 16.97 1.34 -22.63
C VAL A 747 15.87 1.27 -23.67
N ALA A 748 14.74 0.62 -23.39
CA ALA A 748 13.76 0.33 -24.41
C ALA A 748 12.33 0.64 -23.97
N ALA A 749 11.48 1.00 -24.93
CA ALA A 749 10.05 1.08 -24.74
C ALA A 749 9.46 -0.31 -24.43
N VAL A 750 8.33 -0.32 -23.73
CA VAL A 750 7.44 -1.47 -23.63
C VAL A 750 6.18 -1.21 -24.44
N GLU A 751 5.56 -2.28 -24.94
CA GLU A 751 4.41 -2.16 -25.83
C GLU A 751 3.09 -2.28 -25.05
N ASP A 752 2.22 -1.29 -25.21
CA ASP A 752 0.80 -1.40 -24.86
C ASP A 752 0.03 -1.86 -26.10
N ARG A 753 -0.51 -3.09 -26.05
CA ARG A 753 -1.22 -3.71 -27.16
C ARG A 753 -2.69 -3.82 -26.86
N GLN A 754 -3.49 -3.47 -27.86
CA GLN A 754 -4.94 -3.64 -27.83
C GLN A 754 -5.39 -4.22 -29.16
N GLY A 755 -6.23 -5.26 -29.11
CA GLY A 755 -6.69 -5.92 -30.31
C GLY A 755 -8.08 -6.50 -30.16
N GLN A 756 -8.83 -6.46 -31.24
CA GLN A 756 -10.10 -7.14 -31.34
C GLN A 756 -10.29 -7.66 -32.77
N THR A 757 -10.68 -8.90 -32.86
CA THR A 757 -11.09 -9.48 -34.15
C THR A 757 -12.49 -10.08 -34.06
N ARG A 758 -13.21 -10.07 -35.15
CA ARG A 758 -14.50 -10.73 -35.29
C ARG A 758 -14.52 -11.51 -36.58
N TRP A 759 -14.41 -12.85 -36.49
CA TRP A 759 -14.22 -13.73 -37.63
C TRP A 759 -13.24 -13.10 -38.65
N ASN A 760 -13.50 -13.22 -39.92
CA ASN A 760 -12.73 -12.54 -41.00
C ASN A 760 -13.41 -11.22 -41.47
N THR A 761 -14.30 -10.65 -40.65
CA THR A 761 -15.12 -9.49 -41.05
C THR A 761 -14.68 -8.18 -40.43
N SER A 762 -14.05 -8.21 -39.27
CA SER A 762 -13.46 -6.99 -38.70
C SER A 762 -12.25 -7.28 -37.80
N ARG A 763 -11.31 -6.35 -37.82
CA ARG A 763 -10.12 -6.33 -36.97
C ARG A 763 -9.81 -4.91 -36.59
N LEU A 764 -9.56 -4.69 -35.31
CA LEU A 764 -8.98 -3.46 -34.77
C LEU A 764 -7.78 -3.85 -33.93
N GLN A 765 -6.64 -3.24 -34.17
CA GLN A 765 -5.42 -3.47 -33.38
C GLN A 765 -4.66 -2.16 -33.25
N SER A 766 -4.08 -1.94 -32.09
CA SER A 766 -3.14 -0.86 -31.84
C SER A 766 -1.96 -1.35 -31.03
N VAL A 767 -0.80 -0.78 -31.31
CA VAL A 767 0.44 -0.93 -30.55
C VAL A 767 0.94 0.46 -30.24
N THR A 768 1.12 0.76 -28.98
CA THR A 768 1.67 2.03 -28.50
C THR A 768 2.98 1.78 -27.77
N GLN A 769 4.02 2.48 -28.13
CA GLN A 769 5.33 2.38 -27.48
C GLN A 769 5.34 3.28 -26.24
N LEU A 770 5.58 2.69 -25.07
CA LEU A 770 5.77 3.41 -23.81
C LEU A 770 7.28 3.50 -23.54
N GLY A 771 7.88 4.61 -23.93
CA GLY A 771 9.33 4.84 -23.91
C GLY A 771 9.92 4.77 -22.50
N ALA A 772 11.19 4.36 -22.42
CA ALA A 772 12.00 4.50 -21.23
C ALA A 772 12.71 5.86 -21.23
N GLU A 773 13.05 6.34 -20.02
CA GLU A 773 13.72 7.62 -19.82
C GLU A 773 14.97 7.42 -18.96
N VAL A 774 16.09 8.06 -19.38
CA VAL A 774 17.31 8.20 -18.60
C VAL A 774 17.69 9.67 -18.61
N SER A 775 17.65 10.32 -17.45
CA SER A 775 17.81 11.79 -17.37
C SER A 775 18.82 12.18 -16.31
N ALA A 776 19.86 12.93 -16.69
CA ALA A 776 20.88 13.45 -15.79
C ALA A 776 20.83 14.99 -15.73
N GLY A 777 20.87 15.54 -14.52
CA GLY A 777 20.95 16.98 -14.30
C GLY A 777 22.35 17.56 -14.56
N ARG A 778 23.37 16.70 -14.71
CA ARG A 778 24.73 17.01 -15.12
C ARG A 778 25.16 16.05 -16.21
N ASP A 779 26.03 15.11 -15.89
CA ASP A 779 26.62 14.21 -16.88
C ASP A 779 25.94 12.83 -16.86
N LEU A 780 25.77 12.25 -18.05
CA LEU A 780 25.28 10.90 -18.25
C LEU A 780 26.39 10.03 -18.82
N ASN A 781 26.78 9.02 -18.07
CA ASN A 781 27.75 8.03 -18.51
C ASN A 781 27.11 6.66 -18.62
N VAL A 782 27.17 6.01 -19.77
CA VAL A 782 26.64 4.67 -20.00
C VAL A 782 27.75 3.80 -20.60
N SER A 783 28.08 2.73 -19.90
CA SER A 783 29.12 1.77 -20.31
C SER A 783 28.52 0.37 -20.37
N ALA A 784 28.67 -0.31 -21.48
CA ALA A 784 28.32 -1.70 -21.70
C ALA A 784 29.55 -2.51 -22.10
N GLY A 785 29.82 -3.60 -21.40
CA GLY A 785 30.92 -4.50 -21.76
C GLY A 785 30.75 -5.14 -23.13
N ARG A 786 29.51 -5.24 -23.62
CA ARG A 786 29.19 -5.79 -24.94
C ARG A 786 28.34 -4.81 -25.76
N ASP A 787 27.03 -4.79 -25.56
CA ASP A 787 26.12 -4.03 -26.42
C ASP A 787 25.34 -2.94 -25.64
N LEU A 788 25.17 -1.78 -26.28
CA LEU A 788 24.28 -0.74 -25.80
C LEU A 788 23.13 -0.59 -26.79
N SER A 789 21.90 -0.75 -26.34
CA SER A 789 20.70 -0.64 -27.17
C SER A 789 19.71 0.34 -26.54
N ALA A 790 19.34 1.39 -27.29
CA ALA A 790 18.25 2.29 -26.93
C ALA A 790 17.18 2.26 -28.01
N VAL A 791 15.92 1.95 -27.64
CA VAL A 791 14.82 1.76 -28.59
C VAL A 791 13.59 2.57 -28.15
N ALA A 792 13.15 3.48 -29.00
CA ALA A 792 11.98 4.34 -28.78
C ALA A 792 11.99 5.03 -27.41
N SER A 793 13.14 5.49 -26.95
CA SER A 793 13.39 5.97 -25.60
C SER A 793 14.16 7.29 -25.60
N ALA A 794 14.28 7.94 -24.44
CA ALA A 794 15.00 9.20 -24.28
C ALA A 794 16.21 9.04 -23.34
N LEU A 795 17.36 9.59 -23.76
CA LEU A 795 18.56 9.76 -22.95
C LEU A 795 18.92 11.24 -22.96
N GLU A 796 18.89 11.88 -21.80
CA GLU A 796 19.06 13.33 -21.70
C GLU A 796 20.07 13.71 -20.62
N ALA A 797 20.94 14.66 -20.90
CA ALA A 797 21.81 15.28 -19.90
C ALA A 797 21.86 16.79 -20.09
N ARG A 798 21.96 17.54 -18.99
CA ARG A 798 22.12 18.98 -19.11
C ARG A 798 23.53 19.41 -19.48
N ARG A 799 24.52 18.54 -19.31
CA ARG A 799 25.89 18.70 -19.77
C ARG A 799 26.23 17.58 -20.73
N ASP A 800 27.18 16.75 -20.40
CA ASP A 800 27.78 15.84 -21.32
C ASP A 800 27.13 14.45 -21.30
N ILE A 801 27.07 13.78 -22.45
CA ILE A 801 26.66 12.41 -22.58
C ILE A 801 27.82 11.59 -23.15
N ALA A 802 28.19 10.52 -22.45
CA ALA A 802 29.11 9.53 -22.94
C ALA A 802 28.43 8.15 -22.99
N LEU A 803 28.27 7.60 -24.18
CA LEU A 803 27.75 6.27 -24.44
C LEU A 803 28.89 5.39 -25.00
N SER A 804 29.16 4.28 -24.35
CA SER A 804 30.20 3.37 -24.79
C SER A 804 29.77 1.90 -24.77
N ALA A 805 30.15 1.13 -25.77
CA ALA A 805 29.92 -0.30 -25.81
C ALA A 805 31.19 -1.02 -26.31
N GLY A 806 31.50 -2.17 -25.73
CA GLY A 806 32.62 -2.99 -26.19
C GLY A 806 32.39 -3.58 -27.58
N ARG A 807 31.14 -3.69 -28.03
CA ARG A 807 30.77 -4.17 -29.36
C ARG A 807 29.90 -3.17 -30.08
N ASP A 808 28.59 -3.25 -29.97
CA ASP A 808 27.66 -2.48 -30.79
C ASP A 808 26.91 -1.43 -29.99
N VAL A 809 26.69 -0.24 -30.60
CA VAL A 809 25.74 0.76 -30.13
C VAL A 809 24.60 0.88 -31.11
N THR A 810 23.37 0.68 -30.67
CA THR A 810 22.17 0.78 -31.51
C THR A 810 21.17 1.77 -30.88
N LEU A 811 20.85 2.84 -31.59
CA LEU A 811 19.81 3.79 -31.27
C LEU A 811 18.69 3.64 -32.32
N ALA A 812 17.55 3.05 -31.93
CA ALA A 812 16.54 2.68 -32.92
C ALA A 812 15.15 3.24 -32.59
N ALA A 813 14.33 3.38 -33.60
CA ALA A 813 12.91 3.62 -33.48
C ALA A 813 12.15 2.29 -33.25
N ALA A 814 10.96 2.40 -32.68
CA ALA A 814 9.94 1.37 -32.70
C ALA A 814 8.61 1.98 -33.19
N ALA A 815 7.77 1.16 -33.82
CA ALA A 815 6.55 1.64 -34.45
C ALA A 815 5.37 1.70 -33.46
N ASN A 816 4.65 2.83 -33.45
CA ASN A 816 3.27 2.92 -33.02
C ASN A 816 2.38 2.50 -34.19
N GLU A 817 1.45 1.58 -33.97
CA GLU A 817 0.65 1.00 -35.05
C GLU A 817 -0.84 1.11 -34.72
N GLU A 818 -1.64 1.42 -35.75
CA GLU A 818 -3.11 1.37 -35.71
C GLU A 818 -3.60 0.66 -36.96
N HIS A 819 -4.35 -0.44 -36.77
CA HIS A 819 -4.90 -1.23 -37.85
C HIS A 819 -6.39 -1.38 -37.67
N ALA A 820 -7.16 -0.92 -38.63
CA ALA A 820 -8.62 -1.06 -38.67
C ALA A 820 -9.05 -1.73 -39.99
N TYR A 821 -9.75 -2.84 -39.89
CA TYR A 821 -10.31 -3.54 -41.02
C TYR A 821 -11.78 -3.89 -40.75
N SER A 822 -12.64 -3.62 -41.75
CA SER A 822 -14.05 -4.01 -41.68
C SER A 822 -14.53 -4.44 -43.04
N LYS A 823 -15.18 -5.59 -43.15
CA LYS A 823 -15.73 -6.14 -44.37
C LYS A 823 -17.16 -6.56 -44.20
N THR A 824 -18.01 -5.98 -44.99
CA THR A 824 -19.43 -6.39 -45.12
C THR A 824 -19.69 -6.88 -46.56
N ARG A 825 -20.90 -7.38 -46.86
CA ARG A 825 -21.25 -7.79 -48.20
C ARG A 825 -21.13 -6.67 -49.25
N LYS A 826 -21.19 -5.42 -48.79
CA LYS A 826 -21.24 -4.23 -49.67
C LYS A 826 -20.08 -3.29 -49.53
N VAL A 827 -19.36 -3.32 -48.42
CA VAL A 827 -18.28 -2.38 -48.10
C VAL A 827 -17.12 -3.14 -47.52
N THR A 828 -15.93 -2.85 -48.03
CA THR A 828 -14.65 -3.18 -47.39
C THR A 828 -13.98 -1.85 -47.00
N TYR A 829 -13.56 -1.77 -45.74
CA TYR A 829 -12.80 -0.64 -45.22
C TYR A 829 -11.52 -1.18 -44.59
N GLN A 830 -10.42 -0.52 -44.83
CA GLN A 830 -9.13 -0.78 -44.20
C GLN A 830 -8.40 0.53 -44.01
N GLU A 831 -7.81 0.70 -42.84
CA GLU A 831 -6.92 1.79 -42.50
C GLU A 831 -5.78 1.21 -41.65
N ASP A 832 -4.56 1.39 -42.14
CA ASP A 832 -3.35 0.96 -41.44
C ASP A 832 -2.44 2.17 -41.29
N LYS A 833 -2.07 2.51 -40.07
CA LYS A 833 -1.14 3.60 -39.75
C LYS A 833 0.05 3.05 -38.99
N VAL A 834 1.22 3.43 -39.41
CA VAL A 834 2.49 3.14 -38.76
C VAL A 834 3.24 4.46 -38.59
N ALA A 835 3.59 4.78 -37.34
CA ALA A 835 4.35 5.98 -37.01
C ALA A 835 5.57 5.59 -36.16
N GLN A 836 6.74 5.95 -36.62
CA GLN A 836 7.99 5.63 -35.94
C GLN A 836 8.18 6.55 -34.72
N GLN A 837 8.42 5.94 -33.56
CA GLN A 837 8.89 6.65 -32.39
C GLN A 837 10.41 6.41 -32.30
N GLY A 838 11.19 7.43 -32.62
CA GLY A 838 12.66 7.36 -32.56
C GLY A 838 13.21 7.38 -31.13
N THR A 839 14.42 6.86 -30.98
CA THR A 839 15.23 7.15 -29.80
C THR A 839 15.80 8.57 -29.92
N ARG A 840 15.84 9.26 -28.79
CA ARG A 840 16.36 10.61 -28.67
C ARG A 840 17.51 10.63 -27.67
N VAL A 841 18.64 11.19 -28.09
CA VAL A 841 19.81 11.43 -27.23
C VAL A 841 20.13 12.92 -27.29
N ASP A 842 20.00 13.61 -26.13
CA ASP A 842 20.20 15.07 -26.06
C ASP A 842 21.23 15.42 -24.98
N ALA A 843 22.38 15.86 -25.40
CA ALA A 843 23.41 16.46 -24.55
C ALA A 843 23.34 17.98 -24.62
N GLY A 844 23.29 18.64 -23.41
CA GLY A 844 23.37 20.11 -23.38
C GLY A 844 24.79 20.65 -23.57
N GLY A 845 25.81 19.82 -23.44
CA GLY A 845 27.21 20.00 -23.72
C GLY A 845 27.66 19.04 -24.81
N ASP A 846 28.73 18.30 -24.57
CA ASP A 846 29.31 17.37 -25.53
C ASP A 846 28.58 16.02 -25.59
N LEU A 847 28.54 15.43 -26.77
CA LEU A 847 28.03 14.07 -26.99
C LEU A 847 29.11 13.16 -27.51
N ALA A 848 29.48 12.14 -26.79
CA ALA A 848 30.41 11.10 -27.22
C ALA A 848 29.70 9.75 -27.35
N ILE A 849 29.69 9.13 -28.53
CA ILE A 849 29.17 7.77 -28.74
C ILE A 849 30.29 6.92 -29.31
N ASN A 850 30.64 5.85 -28.60
CA ASN A 850 31.75 5.00 -28.94
C ASN A 850 31.33 3.52 -29.01
N ALA A 851 31.36 2.92 -30.17
CA ALA A 851 31.09 1.51 -30.41
C ALA A 851 32.41 0.77 -30.78
N GLY A 852 32.72 -0.32 -30.11
CA GLY A 852 33.89 -1.15 -30.43
C GLY A 852 33.78 -1.82 -31.81
N GLN A 853 32.58 -2.00 -32.34
CA GLN A 853 32.29 -2.50 -33.68
C GLN A 853 31.32 -1.58 -34.41
N ASP A 854 30.01 -1.85 -34.38
CA ASP A 854 29.04 -1.13 -35.22
C ASP A 854 28.27 -0.07 -34.41
N LEU A 855 28.13 1.12 -35.02
CA LEU A 855 27.27 2.17 -34.51
C LEU A 855 26.10 2.37 -35.49
N ARG A 856 24.84 2.13 -34.97
CA ARG A 856 23.63 2.25 -35.80
C ARG A 856 22.65 3.23 -35.19
N LEU A 857 22.21 4.20 -35.98
CA LEU A 857 21.08 5.07 -35.71
C LEU A 857 19.98 4.77 -36.72
N ILE A 858 18.78 4.39 -36.27
CA ILE A 858 17.64 4.02 -37.12
C ILE A 858 16.46 4.90 -36.75
N ALA A 859 16.12 5.84 -37.66
CA ALA A 859 15.04 6.82 -37.45
C ALA A 859 15.11 7.48 -36.05
N SER A 860 16.30 7.83 -35.62
CA SER A 860 16.60 8.31 -34.28
C SER A 860 17.35 9.64 -34.31
N GLN A 861 17.38 10.36 -33.21
CA GLN A 861 17.98 11.69 -33.10
C GLN A 861 19.09 11.70 -32.05
N ALA A 862 20.18 12.36 -32.36
CA ALA A 862 21.28 12.64 -31.45
C ALA A 862 21.66 14.12 -31.56
N SER A 863 21.69 14.83 -30.42
CA SER A 863 22.01 16.25 -30.40
C SER A 863 23.05 16.57 -29.32
N ALA A 864 23.97 17.47 -29.65
CA ALA A 864 24.93 18.05 -28.73
C ALA A 864 24.77 19.58 -28.72
N GLY A 865 24.84 20.19 -27.53
CA GLY A 865 24.88 21.65 -27.40
C GLY A 865 26.21 22.24 -27.86
N ASP A 866 27.29 21.47 -27.64
CA ASP A 866 28.65 21.80 -28.07
C ASP A 866 29.14 20.80 -29.11
N GLU A 867 30.08 19.94 -28.84
CA GLU A 867 30.72 19.07 -29.80
C GLU A 867 30.09 17.65 -29.83
N ALA A 868 30.04 17.03 -31.01
CA ALA A 868 29.56 15.65 -31.16
C ALA A 868 30.61 14.73 -31.76
N TYR A 869 30.93 13.64 -31.07
CA TYR A 869 31.89 12.62 -31.48
C TYR A 869 31.21 11.26 -31.58
N LEU A 870 31.08 10.72 -32.79
CA LEU A 870 30.51 9.40 -33.05
C LEU A 870 31.58 8.51 -33.64
N VAL A 871 31.99 7.47 -32.94
CA VAL A 871 33.10 6.59 -33.36
C VAL A 871 32.61 5.14 -33.39
N ALA A 872 32.85 4.47 -34.52
CA ALA A 872 32.60 3.05 -34.72
C ALA A 872 33.91 2.32 -35.06
N GLY A 873 34.15 1.17 -34.43
CA GLY A 873 35.33 0.33 -34.72
C GLY A 873 35.26 -0.30 -36.11
N ASP A 874 34.04 -0.59 -36.62
CA ASP A 874 33.79 -1.12 -37.97
C ASP A 874 32.81 -0.20 -38.74
N LYS A 875 31.49 -0.37 -38.59
CA LYS A 875 30.49 0.31 -39.42
C LYS A 875 29.77 1.43 -38.68
N LEU A 876 29.55 2.56 -39.38
CA LEU A 876 28.70 3.64 -38.92
C LEU A 876 27.48 3.74 -39.88
N GLU A 877 26.28 3.47 -39.37
CA GLU A 877 25.06 3.39 -40.17
C GLU A 877 23.99 4.38 -39.61
N LEU A 878 23.60 5.36 -40.45
CA LEU A 878 22.51 6.28 -40.19
C LEU A 878 21.36 5.92 -41.13
N LEU A 879 20.37 5.19 -40.62
CA LEU A 879 19.32 4.58 -41.40
C LEU A 879 17.95 5.27 -41.17
N ALA A 880 17.07 5.11 -42.14
CA ALA A 880 15.68 5.54 -42.05
C ALA A 880 14.74 4.37 -41.76
N ALA A 881 13.63 4.64 -41.10
CA ALA A 881 12.45 3.76 -41.03
C ALA A 881 11.25 4.48 -41.67
N ASN A 882 10.21 3.76 -42.05
CA ASN A 882 9.07 4.33 -42.74
C ASN A 882 7.85 4.53 -41.82
N ASP A 883 7.31 5.74 -41.81
CA ASP A 883 5.91 5.98 -41.49
C ASP A 883 5.06 5.56 -42.68
N SER A 884 3.92 4.95 -42.44
CA SER A 884 3.00 4.59 -43.50
C SER A 884 1.56 4.83 -43.11
N ASN A 885 0.75 5.25 -44.05
CA ASN A 885 -0.68 5.39 -43.93
C ASN A 885 -1.34 4.77 -45.15
N TYR A 886 -2.06 3.67 -44.93
CA TYR A 886 -2.82 2.98 -45.96
C TYR A 886 -4.31 3.13 -45.68
N TYR A 887 -5.06 3.54 -46.69
CA TYR A 887 -6.50 3.69 -46.62
C TYR A 887 -7.16 3.01 -47.80
N LEU A 888 -8.19 2.16 -47.55
CA LEU A 888 -9.00 1.53 -48.59
C LEU A 888 -10.49 1.64 -48.21
N TYR A 889 -11.27 2.20 -49.11
CA TYR A 889 -12.72 2.17 -49.07
C TYR A 889 -13.26 1.62 -50.38
N ASP A 890 -13.81 0.40 -50.37
CA ASP A 890 -14.41 -0.29 -51.50
C ASP A 890 -15.90 -0.55 -51.23
N LYS A 891 -16.80 0.11 -52.00
CA LYS A 891 -18.25 0.01 -51.83
C LYS A 891 -18.89 -0.48 -53.12
N LYS A 892 -19.75 -1.48 -53.01
CA LYS A 892 -20.55 -2.07 -54.09
C LYS A 892 -22.04 -1.89 -53.81
N LYS A 893 -22.74 -1.15 -54.68
CA LYS A 893 -24.19 -0.91 -54.57
C LYS A 893 -24.87 -1.54 -55.76
N LYS A 894 -25.91 -2.33 -55.55
CA LYS A 894 -26.84 -2.76 -56.58
C LYS A 894 -27.98 -1.75 -56.64
N GLY A 895 -28.17 -1.12 -57.78
CA GLY A 895 -29.32 -0.28 -58.05
C GLY A 895 -30.43 -1.10 -58.74
N ASP A 896 -31.56 -0.46 -58.94
CA ASP A 896 -32.74 -1.05 -59.65
C ASP A 896 -32.36 -1.33 -61.09
N PHE A 897 -33.00 -2.32 -61.74
CA PHE A 897 -32.77 -2.78 -63.12
C PHE A 897 -31.34 -3.27 -63.40
N GLY A 898 -30.65 -3.91 -62.40
CA GLY A 898 -29.35 -4.54 -62.61
C GLY A 898 -28.16 -3.58 -62.66
N ARG A 899 -28.34 -2.30 -62.43
CA ARG A 899 -27.29 -1.30 -62.37
C ARG A 899 -26.36 -1.62 -61.21
N LYS A 900 -25.04 -1.70 -61.45
CA LYS A 900 -24.02 -1.85 -60.42
C LYS A 900 -23.26 -0.52 -60.29
N GLU A 901 -23.17 0.00 -59.12
CA GLU A 901 -22.35 1.14 -58.78
C GLU A 901 -21.23 0.69 -57.87
N THR A 902 -19.98 0.99 -58.23
CA THR A 902 -18.81 0.69 -57.41
C THR A 902 -18.06 1.97 -57.14
N ARG A 903 -17.64 2.15 -55.88
CA ARG A 903 -16.72 3.22 -55.52
C ARG A 903 -15.54 2.57 -54.80
N ARG A 904 -14.32 2.83 -55.24
CA ARG A 904 -13.10 2.41 -54.61
C ARG A 904 -12.19 3.58 -54.47
N ASP A 905 -11.85 3.93 -53.25
CA ASP A 905 -10.89 4.94 -52.87
C ASP A 905 -9.75 4.17 -52.17
N GLU A 906 -8.55 4.27 -52.66
CA GLU A 906 -7.37 3.61 -52.14
C GLU A 906 -6.21 4.61 -52.16
N VAL A 907 -5.60 4.82 -51.02
CA VAL A 907 -4.49 5.75 -50.80
C VAL A 907 -3.41 5.05 -50.02
N THR A 908 -2.16 5.18 -50.49
CA THR A 908 -0.99 4.74 -49.73
C THR A 908 -0.04 5.92 -49.65
N ASP A 909 0.32 6.33 -48.48
CA ASP A 909 1.31 7.35 -48.20
C ASP A 909 2.42 6.74 -47.33
N VAL A 910 3.66 6.88 -47.80
CA VAL A 910 4.84 6.37 -47.12
C VAL A 910 5.85 7.48 -47.01
N LYS A 911 6.27 7.79 -45.78
CA LYS A 911 7.27 8.82 -45.49
C LYS A 911 8.46 8.20 -44.78
N ALA A 912 9.63 8.32 -45.36
CA ALA A 912 10.86 7.94 -44.67
C ALA A 912 11.17 8.91 -43.54
N VAL A 913 11.39 8.36 -42.34
CA VAL A 913 11.87 9.07 -41.17
C VAL A 913 13.35 8.74 -41.03
N GLY A 914 14.21 9.69 -41.33
CA GLY A 914 15.65 9.52 -41.26
C GLY A 914 16.22 9.75 -39.88
N SER A 915 17.43 9.29 -39.65
CA SER A 915 18.19 9.64 -38.47
C SER A 915 18.78 11.05 -38.58
N GLN A 916 18.83 11.77 -37.47
CA GLN A 916 19.35 13.13 -37.41
C GLN A 916 20.45 13.23 -36.34
N ILE A 917 21.56 13.89 -36.72
CA ILE A 917 22.59 14.31 -35.78
C ILE A 917 22.75 15.81 -35.91
N SER A 918 22.75 16.51 -34.78
CA SER A 918 22.98 17.95 -34.70
C SER A 918 24.02 18.30 -33.66
N SER A 919 24.84 19.27 -33.88
CA SER A 919 25.89 19.76 -32.99
C SER A 919 25.94 21.25 -33.02
N GLY A 920 26.12 21.89 -31.86
CA GLY A 920 26.32 23.35 -31.76
C GLY A 920 27.75 23.76 -32.08
N GLY A 921 28.69 22.82 -32.00
CA GLY A 921 30.10 22.94 -32.33
C GLY A 921 30.53 21.97 -33.42
N ASP A 922 31.70 21.38 -33.29
CA ASP A 922 32.23 20.43 -34.26
C ASP A 922 31.49 19.09 -34.26
N LEU A 923 31.23 18.54 -35.44
CA LEU A 923 30.67 17.20 -35.63
C LEU A 923 31.71 16.27 -36.21
N THR A 924 32.13 15.25 -35.47
CA THR A 924 33.09 14.26 -35.88
C THR A 924 32.45 12.87 -36.01
N LEU A 925 32.49 12.28 -37.20
CA LEU A 925 32.01 10.93 -37.50
C LEU A 925 33.20 10.08 -38.00
N LEU A 926 33.53 9.04 -37.24
CA LEU A 926 34.66 8.13 -37.60
C LEU A 926 34.18 6.67 -37.64
N SER A 927 34.68 5.92 -38.59
CA SER A 927 34.51 4.46 -38.65
C SER A 927 35.79 3.79 -39.11
N GLY A 928 36.04 2.60 -38.58
CA GLY A 928 37.12 1.76 -39.06
C GLY A 928 36.80 1.08 -40.43
N GLY A 929 35.51 0.93 -40.73
CA GLY A 929 34.99 0.35 -41.98
C GLY A 929 34.04 1.30 -42.69
N ASP A 930 32.92 0.79 -43.19
CA ASP A 930 31.99 1.54 -44.04
C ASP A 930 31.14 2.56 -43.24
N GLN A 931 30.78 3.65 -43.91
CA GLN A 931 29.77 4.62 -43.44
C GLN A 931 28.59 4.63 -44.42
N THR A 932 27.38 4.42 -43.85
CA THR A 932 26.12 4.36 -44.62
C THR A 932 25.15 5.44 -44.12
N TYR A 933 24.68 6.27 -45.05
CA TYR A 933 23.72 7.34 -44.79
C TYR A 933 22.48 7.15 -45.66
N GLN A 934 21.35 6.79 -45.05
CA GLN A 934 20.08 6.60 -45.72
C GLN A 934 19.03 7.56 -45.17
N GLY A 935 18.70 8.62 -45.88
CA GLY A 935 17.78 9.65 -45.45
C GLY A 935 18.23 10.39 -44.17
N ALA A 936 19.52 10.38 -43.91
CA ALA A 936 20.10 10.99 -42.74
C ALA A 936 20.21 12.51 -42.87
N LYS A 937 20.15 13.22 -41.72
CA LYS A 937 20.38 14.67 -41.64
C LYS A 937 21.52 14.93 -40.66
N LEU A 938 22.50 15.70 -41.10
CA LEU A 938 23.63 16.15 -40.29
C LEU A 938 23.61 17.69 -40.26
N GLU A 939 23.63 18.27 -39.06
CA GLU A 939 23.55 19.73 -38.85
C GLU A 939 24.60 20.18 -37.84
#